data_ea7952626140c84ac96e6555d6696a46
#
_entry.id   ea7952626140c84ac96e6555d6696a46
#
_cell.length_a   1.000
_cell.length_b   1.000
_cell.length_c   1.000
_cell.angle_alpha   90.00
_cell.angle_beta   90.00
_cell.angle_gamma   90.00
#
_symmetry.space_group_name_H-M   'P 1'
#
loop_
_entity.id
_entity.type
_entity.pdbx_description
1 polymer ?
#
loop_
_entity_poly.entity_id
_entity_poly.type
_entity_poly.pdbx_seq_one_letter_code
_entity_poly.pdbx_strand_id
1 'polypeptide(L)'
;MMQHKLSALALAAALLCAPFTSALAYTPAAPTATHNTLAAALRQDDTPPDVEQAMFTKGQNLYNQGRFEQAATIFRDFLKNYPNSIITDLTLLWLGRTYIAQGRLADAEGVVTRLRTIRDTPFIEIYEGELQSARTEIAARGATPQPAATPAVTERAQATPTPRSASSRATPTPTPRLIARSTPPRTRPTPLPTPLPTPTPQVARVTPPAGTPTLTIENSNPDGQATAPARRSRRSRFPARRNTPQRTDTDTQVAVNTPPVEAATPRPTPTPTPARPRQQTARPTPLPTPLVVARAEPNESVTSAPPIVNSAPSGQEGFVLTVKQVPNLNLALRNATLAASPGQAVQMPLTVTNTGNKEDQFRLGTDLPAEFQPTFSLASGGQDTGLPILVTPQLARGQNLEVFLNIRIPEASPDGQQRAFIVSAASQSDYQIQRVSNAAITVVAAALAGSSGVTRESVQPGETFTQTISVRNTGSASARSSRTDFVFSTDFELVSASPLPLYYDNPSRTAIWSLGDLESRASREITVTLRAVPNALSATGPIGRGMLRTASLPTASNYDGPSIAIGRVPRARIDPVSPGLTVTPGDVVFIPFLVRNPSNYVESYGLRITAPGAPSGTLYADTNGDGQHQENEPSITQTTQIDPRGGQFPLLMRVEIPRSTADRQQYAYNVVATATSTSRAASEASTVLTVAAPRVRVRTEQVTDTTAPGDIIFYRLVLINEGGGLAKNIVVSEVLPDALQFVNSNPSLNTQDAPGDSRRITWRVPELAPNDTAVLLITVRLRPDLAADRTLTTTHTWSYQDTNGNTYQNQ
;
A
#
# COMPACT_ATOMS: atom_id res chain seq x y z
N MET A 1 35.77 29.11 -27.26
CA MET A 1 34.61 28.52 -27.92
C MET A 1 34.20 27.24 -27.16
N MET A 2 33.89 27.40 -25.86
CA MET A 2 33.52 26.28 -24.98
C MET A 2 32.90 26.86 -23.71
N GLN A 3 31.72 27.48 -23.85
CA GLN A 3 30.87 27.96 -22.77
C GLN A 3 29.48 28.23 -23.35
N HIS A 4 28.64 27.25 -23.48
CA HIS A 4 27.19 27.35 -23.68
C HIS A 4 26.58 25.96 -23.85
N LYS A 5 26.72 25.08 -22.84
CA LYS A 5 25.92 23.84 -22.73
C LYS A 5 25.81 23.35 -21.28
N LEU A 6 25.45 24.22 -20.34
CA LEU A 6 25.25 23.85 -18.93
C LEU A 6 24.12 24.66 -18.28
N SER A 7 23.03 24.94 -19.00
CA SER A 7 21.90 25.67 -18.44
C SER A 7 20.53 25.06 -18.73
N ALA A 8 20.45 23.79 -19.17
CA ALA A 8 19.18 23.15 -19.49
C ALA A 8 18.84 21.95 -18.58
N LEU A 9 19.62 21.63 -17.55
CA LEU A 9 19.38 20.47 -16.67
C LEU A 9 19.01 20.81 -15.23
N ALA A 10 18.84 22.07 -14.88
CA ALA A 10 18.53 22.50 -13.50
C ALA A 10 17.09 22.95 -13.27
N LEU A 11 16.19 22.87 -14.28
CA LEU A 11 14.80 23.36 -14.15
C LEU A 11 13.74 22.27 -14.14
N ALA A 12 14.12 20.98 -14.15
CA ALA A 12 13.18 19.87 -14.12
C ALA A 12 13.05 19.16 -12.75
N ALA A 13 13.77 19.59 -11.72
CA ALA A 13 13.78 18.93 -10.41
C ALA A 13 13.04 19.66 -9.27
N ALA A 14 12.35 20.77 -9.56
CA ALA A 14 11.75 21.62 -8.51
C ALA A 14 10.22 21.66 -8.49
N LEU A 15 9.50 20.72 -9.14
CA LEU A 15 8.02 20.77 -9.21
C LEU A 15 7.31 19.52 -8.64
N LEU A 16 7.90 18.81 -7.70
CA LEU A 16 7.32 17.57 -7.14
C LEU A 16 7.12 17.56 -5.62
N CYS A 17 7.13 18.70 -4.95
CA CYS A 17 6.77 18.75 -3.53
C CYS A 17 6.14 20.10 -3.17
N ALA A 18 4.80 20.19 -3.15
CA ALA A 18 4.10 21.19 -2.38
C ALA A 18 2.78 20.63 -1.83
N PRO A 19 2.53 20.75 -0.52
CA PRO A 19 1.31 20.30 0.12
C PRO A 19 0.16 21.28 -0.12
N PHE A 20 -1.05 20.73 -0.13
CA PHE A 20 -2.33 21.47 -0.16
C PHE A 20 -2.42 22.48 0.98
N THR A 21 -2.51 23.78 0.68
CA THR A 21 -3.18 24.75 1.55
C THR A 21 -3.75 25.93 0.74
N SER A 22 -5.04 26.19 0.98
CA SER A 22 -5.81 27.42 0.84
C SER A 22 -5.98 28.07 -0.54
N ALA A 23 -7.21 27.93 -1.04
CA ALA A 23 -7.80 28.74 -2.07
C ALA A 23 -8.12 30.15 -1.54
N LEU A 24 -7.64 31.17 -2.23
CA LEU A 24 -8.14 32.56 -2.14
C LEU A 24 -8.69 32.95 -3.50
N ALA A 25 -9.87 33.51 -3.47
CA ALA A 25 -10.66 33.96 -4.60
C ALA A 25 -9.91 34.94 -5.51
N TYR A 26 -9.93 34.67 -6.82
CA TYR A 26 -9.54 35.63 -7.85
C TYR A 26 -10.64 35.74 -8.91
N THR A 27 -11.19 36.91 -9.10
CA THR A 27 -12.17 37.22 -10.15
C THR A 27 -11.46 37.36 -11.51
N PRO A 28 -11.96 36.76 -12.60
CA PRO A 28 -11.35 36.92 -13.91
C PRO A 28 -12.01 38.04 -14.73
N ALA A 29 -11.19 38.86 -15.37
CA ALA A 29 -11.56 39.69 -16.48
C ALA A 29 -11.63 38.86 -17.78
N ALA A 30 -12.67 39.12 -18.59
CA ALA A 30 -12.91 38.43 -19.85
C ALA A 30 -11.87 38.79 -20.95
N PRO A 31 -11.50 37.82 -21.80
CA PRO A 31 -11.10 38.12 -23.16
C PRO A 31 -12.01 37.46 -24.21
N THR A 32 -12.38 38.28 -25.18
CA THR A 32 -13.13 38.05 -26.38
C THR A 32 -12.41 37.12 -27.38
N ALA A 33 -13.24 36.24 -27.98
CA ALA A 33 -13.19 35.72 -29.34
C ALA A 33 -11.86 35.37 -30.01
N THR A 34 -11.51 34.09 -30.03
CA THR A 34 -10.83 33.42 -31.18
C THR A 34 -10.87 31.88 -31.05
N HIS A 35 -11.99 31.23 -30.73
CA HIS A 35 -12.06 29.78 -30.56
C HIS A 35 -12.90 29.03 -31.62
N ASN A 36 -13.37 29.68 -32.65
CA ASN A 36 -14.24 28.99 -33.64
C ASN A 36 -13.52 28.44 -34.89
N THR A 37 -12.22 28.56 -35.01
CA THR A 37 -11.50 28.08 -36.21
C THR A 37 -10.83 26.73 -36.06
N LEU A 38 -10.64 26.22 -34.83
CA LEU A 38 -10.03 24.89 -34.65
C LEU A 38 -11.06 23.74 -34.66
N ALA A 39 -12.28 24.00 -34.23
CA ALA A 39 -13.36 23.00 -34.19
C ALA A 39 -14.01 22.71 -35.56
N ALA A 40 -13.80 23.55 -36.56
CA ALA A 40 -14.33 23.38 -37.90
C ALA A 40 -13.43 22.56 -38.85
N ALA A 41 -12.16 22.35 -38.49
CA ALA A 41 -11.16 21.61 -39.29
C ALA A 41 -11.06 20.11 -38.96
N LEU A 42 -11.80 19.62 -37.95
CA LEU A 42 -11.69 18.25 -37.46
C LEU A 42 -12.96 17.41 -37.72
N ARG A 43 -13.47 17.49 -38.94
CA ARG A 43 -14.58 16.62 -39.41
C ARG A 43 -14.11 15.79 -40.60
N GLN A 44 -13.39 14.73 -40.32
CA GLN A 44 -13.28 13.58 -41.25
C GLN A 44 -12.55 12.40 -40.55
N ASP A 45 -12.94 11.19 -40.89
CA ASP A 45 -12.59 9.90 -40.30
C ASP A 45 -11.09 9.49 -40.39
N ASP A 46 -10.19 10.39 -40.78
CA ASP A 46 -8.74 10.16 -40.90
C ASP A 46 -7.89 11.01 -39.94
N THR A 47 -8.39 11.22 -38.72
CA THR A 47 -7.61 12.01 -37.72
C THR A 47 -6.46 11.16 -37.19
N PRO A 48 -5.19 11.60 -37.30
CA PRO A 48 -4.05 10.86 -36.74
C PRO A 48 -4.21 10.65 -35.22
N PRO A 49 -3.74 9.52 -34.63
CA PRO A 49 -3.75 9.25 -33.19
C PRO A 49 -3.18 10.39 -32.33
N ASP A 50 -2.25 11.17 -32.87
CA ASP A 50 -1.60 12.32 -32.24
C ASP A 50 -2.58 13.44 -31.86
N VAL A 51 -3.71 13.60 -32.57
CA VAL A 51 -4.68 14.67 -32.27
C VAL A 51 -5.53 14.35 -31.06
N GLU A 52 -5.95 13.11 -30.88
CA GLU A 52 -6.65 12.64 -29.68
C GLU A 52 -5.77 12.80 -28.45
N GLN A 53 -4.52 12.39 -28.54
CA GLN A 53 -3.54 12.54 -27.45
C GLN A 53 -3.25 14.01 -27.15
N ALA A 54 -3.07 14.85 -28.16
CA ALA A 54 -2.86 16.28 -27.97
C ALA A 54 -4.03 16.96 -27.29
N MET A 55 -5.27 16.61 -27.66
CA MET A 55 -6.49 17.15 -27.06
C MET A 55 -6.64 16.69 -25.60
N PHE A 56 -6.42 15.43 -25.32
CA PHE A 56 -6.43 14.86 -23.97
C PHE A 56 -5.37 15.54 -23.07
N THR A 57 -4.12 15.64 -23.54
CA THR A 57 -3.01 16.29 -22.82
C THR A 57 -3.30 17.76 -22.53
N LYS A 58 -3.97 18.47 -23.48
CA LYS A 58 -4.42 19.84 -23.25
C LYS A 58 -5.41 19.92 -22.09
N GLY A 59 -6.38 18.99 -22.00
CA GLY A 59 -7.31 18.89 -20.89
C GLY A 59 -6.62 18.68 -19.54
N GLN A 60 -5.65 17.74 -19.48
CA GLN A 60 -4.84 17.48 -18.28
C GLN A 60 -4.03 18.71 -17.85
N ASN A 61 -3.37 19.40 -18.78
CA ASN A 61 -2.61 20.59 -18.48
C ASN A 61 -3.48 21.70 -17.89
N LEU A 62 -4.70 21.88 -18.39
CA LEU A 62 -5.67 22.84 -17.85
C LEU A 62 -6.12 22.45 -16.45
N TYR A 63 -6.36 21.17 -16.18
CA TYR A 63 -6.67 20.64 -14.86
C TYR A 63 -5.53 20.92 -13.87
N ASN A 64 -4.29 20.61 -14.22
CA ASN A 64 -3.11 20.83 -13.39
C ASN A 64 -2.83 22.32 -13.11
N GLN A 65 -3.30 23.21 -13.99
CA GLN A 65 -3.27 24.67 -13.79
C GLN A 65 -4.42 25.20 -12.93
N GLY A 66 -5.31 24.33 -12.42
CA GLY A 66 -6.51 24.73 -11.68
C GLY A 66 -7.63 25.33 -12.55
N ARG A 67 -7.51 25.29 -13.89
CA ARG A 67 -8.49 25.85 -14.86
C ARG A 67 -9.57 24.81 -15.17
N PHE A 68 -10.29 24.37 -14.11
CA PHE A 68 -11.21 23.24 -14.16
C PHE A 68 -12.36 23.39 -15.17
N GLU A 69 -12.96 24.59 -15.32
CA GLU A 69 -14.04 24.80 -16.31
C GLU A 69 -13.56 24.55 -17.74
N GLN A 70 -12.36 25.02 -18.06
CA GLN A 70 -11.78 24.82 -19.38
C GLN A 70 -11.37 23.38 -19.60
N ALA A 71 -10.81 22.71 -18.57
CA ALA A 71 -10.50 21.29 -18.61
C ALA A 71 -11.76 20.46 -18.89
N ALA A 72 -12.86 20.70 -18.15
CA ALA A 72 -14.13 20.02 -18.36
C ALA A 72 -14.67 20.21 -19.77
N THR A 73 -14.52 21.41 -20.36
CA THR A 73 -14.92 21.69 -21.72
C THR A 73 -14.12 20.85 -22.71
N ILE A 74 -12.78 20.81 -22.57
CA ILE A 74 -11.92 20.03 -23.47
C ILE A 74 -12.24 18.52 -23.35
N PHE A 75 -12.44 17.99 -22.15
CA PHE A 75 -12.79 16.57 -21.98
C PHE A 75 -14.17 16.23 -22.52
N ARG A 76 -15.18 17.11 -22.39
CA ARG A 76 -16.49 16.92 -23.00
C ARG A 76 -16.42 16.95 -24.51
N ASP A 77 -15.68 17.91 -25.08
CA ASP A 77 -15.47 17.99 -26.53
C ASP A 77 -14.73 16.77 -27.06
N PHE A 78 -13.75 16.26 -26.32
CA PHE A 78 -13.09 15.00 -26.64
C PHE A 78 -14.08 13.85 -26.74
N LEU A 79 -14.90 13.63 -25.69
CA LEU A 79 -15.88 12.56 -25.63
C LEU A 79 -17.00 12.68 -26.70
N LYS A 80 -17.26 13.90 -27.18
CA LYS A 80 -18.19 14.15 -28.25
C LYS A 80 -17.60 13.86 -29.64
N ASN A 81 -16.34 14.27 -29.86
CA ASN A 81 -15.68 14.16 -31.15
C ASN A 81 -15.10 12.75 -31.39
N TYR A 82 -14.69 12.06 -30.30
CA TYR A 82 -14.04 10.75 -30.32
C TYR A 82 -14.76 9.72 -29.40
N PRO A 83 -16.04 9.39 -29.68
CA PRO A 83 -16.84 8.53 -28.80
C PRO A 83 -16.31 7.08 -28.70
N ASN A 84 -15.58 6.63 -29.74
CA ASN A 84 -15.00 5.29 -29.82
C ASN A 84 -13.48 5.28 -29.58
N SER A 85 -12.92 6.35 -29.06
CA SER A 85 -11.49 6.41 -28.73
C SER A 85 -11.15 5.38 -27.64
N ILE A 86 -9.96 4.76 -27.77
CA ILE A 86 -9.44 3.80 -26.77
C ILE A 86 -9.16 4.43 -25.41
N ILE A 87 -9.10 5.77 -25.33
CA ILE A 87 -8.89 6.52 -24.08
C ILE A 87 -10.21 7.20 -23.61
N THR A 88 -11.36 6.73 -24.07
CA THR A 88 -12.66 7.28 -23.64
C THR A 88 -12.89 7.11 -22.14
N ASP A 89 -12.60 5.95 -21.60
CA ASP A 89 -12.70 5.67 -20.15
C ASP A 89 -11.72 6.52 -19.31
N LEU A 90 -10.50 6.69 -19.78
CA LEU A 90 -9.52 7.59 -19.17
C LEU A 90 -9.98 9.05 -19.21
N THR A 91 -10.55 9.48 -20.35
CA THR A 91 -11.09 10.84 -20.48
C THR A 91 -12.28 11.07 -19.55
N LEU A 92 -13.14 10.06 -19.36
CA LEU A 92 -14.23 10.10 -18.38
C LEU A 92 -13.71 10.21 -16.95
N LEU A 93 -12.66 9.47 -16.57
CA LEU A 93 -12.03 9.58 -15.25
C LEU A 93 -11.56 11.03 -15.00
N TRP A 94 -10.86 11.63 -15.96
CA TRP A 94 -10.38 13.02 -15.83
C TRP A 94 -11.51 14.06 -15.83
N LEU A 95 -12.56 13.86 -16.57
CA LEU A 95 -13.76 14.70 -16.51
C LEU A 95 -14.40 14.59 -15.13
N GLY A 96 -14.51 13.40 -14.58
CA GLY A 96 -15.05 13.17 -13.24
C GLY A 96 -14.22 13.84 -12.15
N ARG A 97 -12.90 13.68 -12.17
CA ARG A 97 -11.95 14.39 -11.28
C ARG A 97 -12.09 15.91 -11.40
N THR A 98 -12.31 16.38 -12.61
CA THR A 98 -12.54 17.80 -12.86
C THR A 98 -13.84 18.30 -12.19
N TYR A 99 -14.91 17.51 -12.25
CA TYR A 99 -16.17 17.85 -11.56
C TYR A 99 -16.04 17.78 -10.03
N ILE A 100 -15.31 16.79 -9.50
CA ILE A 100 -15.00 16.73 -8.06
C ILE A 100 -14.23 17.97 -7.62
N ALA A 101 -13.20 18.39 -8.36
CA ALA A 101 -12.41 19.59 -8.06
C ALA A 101 -13.25 20.89 -8.11
N GLN A 102 -14.33 20.91 -8.89
CA GLN A 102 -15.31 22.00 -8.96
C GLN A 102 -16.39 21.93 -7.88
N GLY A 103 -16.44 20.84 -7.08
CA GLY A 103 -17.53 20.58 -6.12
C GLY A 103 -18.85 20.16 -6.78
N ARG A 104 -18.86 19.81 -8.05
CA ARG A 104 -20.04 19.41 -8.86
C ARG A 104 -20.30 17.91 -8.71
N LEU A 105 -20.71 17.48 -7.50
CA LEU A 105 -20.86 16.06 -7.20
C LEU A 105 -21.94 15.35 -8.06
N ALA A 106 -23.03 16.03 -8.41
CA ALA A 106 -24.08 15.43 -9.26
C ALA A 106 -23.56 15.10 -10.68
N ASP A 107 -22.75 15.98 -11.27
CA ASP A 107 -22.13 15.73 -12.56
C ASP A 107 -21.04 14.64 -12.47
N ALA A 108 -20.31 14.61 -11.36
CA ALA A 108 -19.34 13.58 -11.07
C ALA A 108 -20.00 12.18 -10.95
N GLU A 109 -21.20 12.09 -10.34
CA GLU A 109 -22.00 10.85 -10.28
C GLU A 109 -22.45 10.39 -11.68
N GLY A 110 -22.79 11.33 -12.56
CA GLY A 110 -23.12 11.03 -13.95
C GLY A 110 -21.97 10.35 -14.71
N VAL A 111 -20.72 10.64 -14.34
CA VAL A 111 -19.53 9.99 -14.92
C VAL A 111 -19.43 8.52 -14.51
N VAL A 112 -19.77 8.17 -13.25
CA VAL A 112 -19.83 6.76 -12.81
C VAL A 112 -20.75 5.95 -13.69
N THR A 113 -21.95 6.49 -13.96
CA THR A 113 -22.95 5.82 -14.82
C THR A 113 -22.40 5.58 -16.22
N ARG A 114 -21.69 6.53 -16.80
CA ARG A 114 -21.05 6.37 -18.11
C ARG A 114 -19.86 5.40 -18.09
N LEU A 115 -19.00 5.43 -17.07
CA LEU A 115 -17.90 4.48 -16.92
C LEU A 115 -18.42 3.03 -16.81
N ARG A 116 -19.54 2.80 -16.12
CA ARG A 116 -20.18 1.48 -15.99
C ARG A 116 -20.71 0.92 -17.33
N THR A 117 -20.93 1.78 -18.34
CA THR A 117 -21.30 1.31 -19.68
C THR A 117 -20.09 0.80 -20.48
N ILE A 118 -18.88 1.14 -20.07
CA ILE A 118 -17.66 0.68 -20.73
C ILE A 118 -17.23 -0.63 -20.05
N ARG A 119 -17.25 -1.71 -20.85
CA ARG A 119 -16.87 -3.03 -20.38
C ARG A 119 -15.39 -3.09 -20.02
N ASP A 120 -15.08 -3.73 -18.89
CA ASP A 120 -13.69 -4.00 -18.43
C ASP A 120 -12.80 -2.76 -18.21
N THR A 121 -13.39 -1.60 -17.87
CA THR A 121 -12.58 -0.43 -17.52
C THR A 121 -11.99 -0.56 -16.10
N PRO A 122 -10.68 -0.31 -15.88
CA PRO A 122 -10.06 -0.36 -14.55
C PRO A 122 -10.40 0.86 -13.68
N PHE A 123 -11.10 1.86 -14.24
CA PHE A 123 -11.29 3.16 -13.58
C PHE A 123 -12.55 3.27 -12.73
N ILE A 124 -13.47 2.30 -12.77
CA ILE A 124 -14.73 2.36 -12.00
C ILE A 124 -14.42 2.38 -10.51
N GLU A 125 -13.72 1.36 -10.00
CA GLU A 125 -13.41 1.23 -8.56
C GLU A 125 -12.59 2.41 -8.04
N ILE A 126 -11.60 2.85 -8.84
CA ILE A 126 -10.75 3.99 -8.52
C ILE A 126 -11.59 5.25 -8.37
N TYR A 127 -12.41 5.52 -9.38
CA TYR A 127 -13.20 6.75 -9.42
C TYR A 127 -14.33 6.77 -8.37
N GLU A 128 -14.98 5.63 -8.12
CA GLU A 128 -15.97 5.50 -7.04
C GLU A 128 -15.34 5.77 -5.66
N GLY A 129 -14.12 5.28 -5.42
CA GLY A 129 -13.36 5.58 -4.20
C GLY A 129 -13.03 7.07 -4.05
N GLU A 130 -12.58 7.73 -5.13
CA GLU A 130 -12.30 9.18 -5.14
C GLU A 130 -13.58 10.00 -4.89
N LEU A 131 -14.68 9.63 -5.51
CA LEU A 131 -15.98 10.30 -5.36
C LEU A 131 -16.53 10.15 -3.93
N GLN A 132 -16.39 8.96 -3.32
CA GLN A 132 -16.80 8.72 -1.94
C GLN A 132 -15.95 9.52 -0.95
N SER A 133 -14.64 9.62 -1.18
CA SER A 133 -13.73 10.44 -0.38
C SER A 133 -14.11 11.93 -0.46
N ALA A 134 -14.40 12.43 -1.66
CA ALA A 134 -14.85 13.81 -1.87
C ALA A 134 -16.18 14.11 -1.16
N ARG A 135 -17.14 13.17 -1.18
CA ARG A 135 -18.42 13.29 -0.44
C ARG A 135 -18.17 13.43 1.07
N THR A 136 -17.29 12.56 1.62
CA THR A 136 -16.97 12.59 3.04
C THR A 136 -16.30 13.90 3.45
N GLU A 137 -15.40 14.41 2.63
CA GLU A 137 -14.70 15.67 2.87
C GLU A 137 -15.65 16.89 2.81
N ILE A 138 -16.56 16.92 1.83
CA ILE A 138 -17.56 17.99 1.70
C ILE A 138 -18.56 17.94 2.88
N ALA A 139 -18.99 16.73 3.30
CA ALA A 139 -19.85 16.56 4.46
C ALA A 139 -19.14 17.02 5.75
N ALA A 140 -17.86 16.74 5.91
CA ALA A 140 -17.06 17.20 7.06
C ALA A 140 -16.89 18.73 7.09
N ARG A 141 -16.73 19.37 5.93
CA ARG A 141 -16.66 20.84 5.82
C ARG A 141 -18.01 21.52 6.10
N GLY A 142 -19.14 20.85 5.82
CA GLY A 142 -20.48 21.34 6.13
C GLY A 142 -20.88 21.19 7.61
N ALA A 143 -20.14 20.40 8.39
CA ALA A 143 -20.37 20.12 9.81
C ALA A 143 -19.60 21.04 10.76
N THR A 144 -19.03 22.15 10.30
CA THR A 144 -18.39 23.14 11.18
C THR A 144 -19.46 23.78 12.08
N PRO A 145 -19.32 23.80 13.42
CA PRO A 145 -20.33 24.39 14.30
C PRO A 145 -20.45 25.89 14.05
N GLN A 146 -21.65 26.30 13.71
CA GLN A 146 -22.01 27.71 13.62
C GLN A 146 -21.77 28.39 14.98
N PRO A 147 -21.06 29.51 15.10
CA PRO A 147 -20.92 30.23 16.36
C PRO A 147 -22.31 30.63 16.87
N ALA A 148 -22.58 30.31 18.12
CA ALA A 148 -23.83 30.62 18.79
C ALA A 148 -24.16 32.12 18.62
N ALA A 149 -25.32 32.40 18.03
CA ALA A 149 -25.84 33.74 17.91
C ALA A 149 -26.15 34.31 19.30
N THR A 150 -25.62 35.50 19.56
CA THR A 150 -25.92 36.34 20.73
C THR A 150 -27.41 36.68 20.72
N PRO A 151 -28.14 36.61 21.84
CA PRO A 151 -29.57 36.92 21.87
C PRO A 151 -29.80 38.43 21.72
N ALA A 152 -30.48 38.82 20.66
CA ALA A 152 -31.01 40.15 20.50
C ALA A 152 -32.33 40.28 21.30
N VAL A 153 -32.40 41.40 21.97
CA VAL A 153 -33.46 41.88 22.86
C VAL A 153 -34.80 42.00 22.14
N THR A 154 -35.82 41.56 22.80
CA THR A 154 -37.23 41.48 22.46
C THR A 154 -37.87 42.87 22.31
N GLU A 155 -38.65 43.05 21.27
CA GLU A 155 -39.80 44.01 21.33
C GLU A 155 -41.11 43.32 20.92
N ARG A 156 -42.13 43.63 21.69
CA ARG A 156 -43.41 42.94 21.88
C ARG A 156 -44.46 43.58 20.97
N ALA A 157 -45.17 42.76 20.19
CA ALA A 157 -46.53 43.18 19.71
C ALA A 157 -47.49 41.97 19.72
N GLN A 158 -48.63 42.25 20.31
CA GLN A 158 -49.78 41.37 20.51
C GLN A 158 -50.59 41.11 19.25
N ALA A 159 -51.20 39.94 19.16
CA ALA A 159 -52.63 39.77 18.84
C ALA A 159 -53.06 38.31 18.76
N THR A 160 -54.05 38.00 19.42
CA THR A 160 -54.97 36.89 19.69
C THR A 160 -55.84 36.44 18.49
N PRO A 161 -56.89 35.53 18.65
CA PRO A 161 -56.74 34.08 18.69
C PRO A 161 -57.76 33.28 17.84
N THR A 162 -57.60 31.92 17.80
CA THR A 162 -58.65 30.85 17.73
C THR A 162 -59.44 30.55 16.43
N PRO A 163 -60.13 29.41 16.24
CA PRO A 163 -60.13 28.14 16.98
C PRO A 163 -60.34 26.82 16.12
N ARG A 164 -60.15 25.64 16.82
CA ARG A 164 -60.97 24.42 16.74
C ARG A 164 -60.99 23.54 15.48
N SER A 165 -60.79 22.24 15.54
CA SER A 165 -61.54 21.11 16.15
C SER A 165 -60.70 19.81 16.14
N ALA A 166 -60.56 19.07 17.16
CA ALA A 166 -61.31 17.93 17.71
C ALA A 166 -61.19 16.63 16.89
N SER A 167 -60.73 15.56 17.41
CA SER A 167 -61.25 14.49 18.25
C SER A 167 -60.46 13.22 17.90
N SER A 168 -60.13 12.20 18.64
CA SER A 168 -60.65 11.54 19.82
C SER A 168 -59.67 10.45 20.24
N ARG A 169 -59.42 10.32 21.56
CA ARG A 169 -59.77 9.29 22.50
C ARG A 169 -59.19 7.89 22.34
N ALA A 170 -58.30 7.48 23.29
CA ALA A 170 -58.56 6.42 24.29
C ALA A 170 -57.35 6.17 25.19
N THR A 171 -57.59 6.35 26.49
CA THR A 171 -56.89 5.81 27.67
C THR A 171 -57.43 4.41 27.97
N PRO A 172 -56.97 3.59 28.94
CA PRO A 172 -56.24 3.85 30.18
C PRO A 172 -55.19 2.79 30.65
N THR A 173 -54.32 3.24 31.57
CA THR A 173 -53.75 2.74 32.86
C THR A 173 -54.02 1.25 33.30
N PRO A 174 -53.24 0.62 34.27
CA PRO A 174 -52.58 1.20 35.44
C PRO A 174 -51.20 0.58 35.89
N THR A 175 -50.61 1.28 36.84
CA THR A 175 -49.47 1.01 37.75
C THR A 175 -49.62 -0.26 38.60
N PRO A 176 -48.52 -0.77 39.27
CA PRO A 176 -48.34 -0.52 40.68
C PRO A 176 -46.92 -0.10 41.13
N ARG A 177 -46.94 0.65 42.13
CA ARG A 177 -46.09 1.25 43.12
C ARG A 177 -45.23 0.22 43.87
N LEU A 178 -43.93 0.52 44.18
CA LEU A 178 -43.27 0.16 45.43
C LEU A 178 -42.04 1.05 45.70
N ILE A 179 -42.17 1.85 46.72
CA ILE A 179 -41.30 2.20 47.86
C ILE A 179 -39.92 2.82 47.62
N ALA A 180 -39.82 4.04 48.12
CA ALA A 180 -38.67 4.89 48.30
C ALA A 180 -37.57 4.30 49.19
N ARG A 181 -36.33 4.51 48.82
CA ARG A 181 -35.22 4.62 49.78
C ARG A 181 -34.42 5.85 49.45
N SER A 182 -34.34 6.72 50.46
CA SER A 182 -33.63 7.99 50.52
C SER A 182 -32.14 7.88 50.23
N THR A 183 -31.64 8.72 49.34
CA THR A 183 -30.18 9.05 49.20
C THR A 183 -29.94 10.48 49.65
N PRO A 184 -28.84 10.75 50.38
CA PRO A 184 -28.48 12.09 50.84
C PRO A 184 -27.98 12.99 49.73
N PRO A 185 -27.98 14.34 49.92
CA PRO A 185 -27.70 15.30 48.83
C PRO A 185 -26.24 15.32 48.43
N ARG A 186 -26.00 15.26 47.13
CA ARG A 186 -24.71 15.49 46.50
C ARG A 186 -24.28 16.94 46.66
N THR A 187 -23.18 17.16 47.31
CA THR A 187 -22.43 18.41 47.32
C THR A 187 -21.90 18.72 45.89
N ARG A 188 -22.17 19.93 45.47
CA ARG A 188 -21.73 20.54 44.21
C ARG A 188 -20.19 20.64 44.24
N PRO A 189 -19.45 20.19 43.20
CA PRO A 189 -18.01 20.43 43.12
C PRO A 189 -17.72 21.89 42.80
N THR A 190 -16.83 22.47 43.58
CA THR A 190 -16.24 23.80 43.41
C THR A 190 -15.46 23.86 42.08
N PRO A 191 -15.58 24.92 41.26
CA PRO A 191 -14.80 25.03 40.04
C PRO A 191 -13.31 25.21 40.32
N LEU A 192 -12.48 24.41 39.63
CA LEU A 192 -11.02 24.53 39.60
C LEU A 192 -10.60 25.92 39.09
N PRO A 193 -9.58 26.56 39.65
CA PRO A 193 -9.08 27.84 39.17
C PRO A 193 -8.41 27.68 37.80
N THR A 194 -8.77 28.61 36.94
CA THR A 194 -8.20 28.76 35.57
C THR A 194 -6.67 28.96 35.66
N PRO A 195 -5.86 28.27 34.90
CA PRO A 195 -4.43 28.51 34.87
C PRO A 195 -4.11 29.89 34.28
N LEU A 196 -3.24 30.63 34.96
CA LEU A 196 -2.67 31.87 34.50
C LEU A 196 -1.93 31.68 33.17
N PRO A 197 -1.93 32.66 32.27
CA PRO A 197 -1.20 32.55 31.02
C PRO A 197 0.32 32.57 31.30
N THR A 198 1.01 31.60 30.71
CA THR A 198 2.47 31.51 30.72
C THR A 198 3.08 32.74 30.00
N PRO A 199 4.03 33.45 30.58
CA PRO A 199 4.67 34.57 29.89
C PRO A 199 5.53 34.05 28.72
N THR A 200 5.33 34.64 27.59
CA THR A 200 6.17 34.49 26.38
C THR A 200 7.61 34.87 26.71
N PRO A 201 8.65 34.10 26.38
CA PRO A 201 10.02 34.55 26.58
C PRO A 201 10.34 35.71 25.65
N GLN A 202 10.56 36.88 26.21
CA GLN A 202 11.20 38.01 25.52
C GLN A 202 12.65 37.63 25.22
N VAL A 203 12.98 37.61 23.93
CA VAL A 203 14.36 37.51 23.44
C VAL A 203 15.10 38.78 23.89
N ALA A 204 15.88 38.67 24.96
CA ALA A 204 16.85 39.71 25.37
C ALA A 204 17.97 39.76 24.33
N ARG A 205 18.07 40.89 23.66
CA ARG A 205 19.17 41.26 22.79
C ARG A 205 20.42 41.45 23.64
N VAL A 206 21.31 40.46 23.68
CA VAL A 206 22.60 40.55 24.32
C VAL A 206 23.56 41.23 23.34
N THR A 207 24.02 42.43 23.68
CA THR A 207 25.19 43.11 23.12
C THR A 207 26.45 42.33 23.53
N PRO A 208 27.40 42.01 22.63
CA PRO A 208 28.62 41.33 23.00
C PRO A 208 29.61 42.31 23.68
N PRO A 209 30.34 41.88 24.70
CA PRO A 209 31.47 42.66 25.22
C PRO A 209 32.68 42.55 24.28
N ALA A 210 33.31 43.69 24.08
CA ALA A 210 34.57 43.83 23.36
C ALA A 210 35.73 43.11 24.04
N GLY A 211 36.57 42.44 23.25
CA GLY A 211 37.90 42.08 23.67
C GLY A 211 38.23 40.59 23.66
N THR A 212 38.54 40.02 22.50
CA THR A 212 39.35 38.83 22.40
C THR A 212 40.59 39.11 21.55
N PRO A 213 41.80 38.80 22.01
CA PRO A 213 42.99 39.01 21.18
C PRO A 213 43.05 37.94 20.06
N THR A 214 43.10 38.39 18.86
CA THR A 214 43.34 37.63 17.62
C THR A 214 44.78 37.15 17.60
N LEU A 215 45.01 35.87 17.60
CA LEU A 215 46.33 35.30 17.26
C LEU A 215 46.43 35.27 15.71
N THR A 216 47.19 36.19 15.21
CA THR A 216 47.60 36.25 13.81
C THR A 216 48.80 35.31 13.60
N ILE A 217 48.62 34.31 12.78
CA ILE A 217 49.75 33.53 12.25
C ILE A 217 50.16 34.23 10.93
N GLU A 218 51.25 34.97 10.99
CA GLU A 218 51.94 35.51 9.84
C GLU A 218 52.67 34.39 9.11
N ASN A 219 52.32 34.24 7.88
CA ASN A 219 53.03 33.46 6.86
C ASN A 219 54.10 34.36 6.23
N SER A 220 55.34 34.23 6.61
CA SER A 220 56.48 34.89 5.98
C SER A 220 57.39 33.85 5.37
N ASN A 221 57.39 33.77 4.07
CA ASN A 221 58.47 33.17 3.30
C ASN A 221 59.46 34.29 2.97
N PRO A 222 60.78 34.12 3.13
CA PRO A 222 61.59 34.23 1.92
C PRO A 222 62.76 33.21 1.79
N ASP A 223 62.96 32.79 0.53
CA ASP A 223 64.15 32.36 -0.17
C ASP A 223 65.45 32.11 0.60
N GLY A 224 66.10 31.00 0.25
CA GLY A 224 67.54 30.82 0.45
C GLY A 224 68.02 29.37 0.37
N GLN A 225 68.29 29.02 -0.85
CA GLN A 225 69.38 28.13 -1.36
C GLN A 225 70.10 27.13 -0.44
N ALA A 226 70.15 25.89 -1.00
CA ALA A 226 71.31 25.02 -1.21
C ALA A 226 71.87 24.19 -0.04
N THR A 227 71.81 22.93 -0.11
CA THR A 227 72.86 21.95 -0.43
C THR A 227 72.49 20.57 0.05
N ALA A 228 72.51 19.64 -0.88
CA ALA A 228 72.61 18.22 -0.63
C ALA A 228 74.02 17.85 -0.15
N PRO A 229 74.31 16.68 0.43
CA PRO A 229 74.26 15.46 -0.34
C PRO A 229 73.97 14.13 0.41
N ALA A 230 73.48 13.20 -0.32
CA ALA A 230 73.99 11.85 -0.61
C ALA A 230 73.77 10.67 0.35
N ARG A 231 73.15 9.66 -0.24
CA ARG A 231 73.49 8.22 -0.32
C ARG A 231 73.19 7.35 0.92
N ARG A 232 72.53 6.23 0.78
CA ARG A 232 72.61 5.01 -0.07
C ARG A 232 71.42 4.11 0.22
N SER A 233 70.65 3.68 -0.72
CA SER A 233 70.74 2.52 -1.65
C SER A 233 70.81 1.14 -0.97
N ARG A 234 69.79 0.33 -1.28
CA ARG A 234 69.82 -1.04 -1.83
C ARG A 234 68.42 -1.62 -1.82
N ARG A 235 67.74 -1.74 -2.94
CA ARG A 235 67.72 -2.79 -3.99
C ARG A 235 67.84 -4.19 -3.40
N SER A 236 66.81 -5.06 -3.59
CA SER A 236 66.66 -5.80 -4.88
C SER A 236 65.57 -6.84 -4.72
N ARG A 237 64.63 -6.89 -5.64
CA ARG A 237 64.51 -7.83 -6.78
C ARG A 237 63.83 -9.14 -6.47
N PHE A 238 62.66 -9.30 -7.15
CA PHE A 238 62.12 -10.58 -7.57
C PHE A 238 63.11 -11.45 -8.38
N PRO A 239 62.93 -12.77 -8.48
CA PRO A 239 62.12 -13.25 -9.59
C PRO A 239 61.30 -14.53 -9.37
N ALA A 240 60.40 -14.77 -10.30
CA ALA A 240 59.60 -15.95 -10.51
C ALA A 240 60.39 -17.17 -11.01
N ARG A 241 59.96 -18.38 -10.75
CA ARG A 241 59.79 -19.53 -11.66
C ARG A 241 59.35 -20.83 -10.96
N ARG A 242 58.24 -21.40 -11.42
CA ARG A 242 57.99 -22.72 -11.96
C ARG A 242 58.95 -23.87 -11.52
N ASN A 243 58.35 -24.93 -11.00
CA ASN A 243 58.33 -26.31 -11.57
C ASN A 243 57.82 -27.33 -10.56
N THR A 244 56.86 -28.12 -10.95
CA THR A 244 56.60 -29.51 -10.54
C THR A 244 57.75 -30.39 -11.02
N PRO A 245 58.09 -31.60 -10.48
CA PRO A 245 57.20 -32.73 -10.19
C PRO A 245 57.68 -33.73 -9.06
N GLN A 246 56.86 -34.76 -8.89
CA GLN A 246 57.12 -36.18 -8.51
C GLN A 246 57.26 -36.58 -7.03
N ARG A 247 56.24 -37.29 -6.58
CA ARG A 247 56.12 -38.68 -6.05
C ARG A 247 57.30 -39.26 -5.27
N THR A 248 57.03 -39.68 -4.03
CA THR A 248 57.39 -41.01 -3.46
C THR A 248 56.52 -41.34 -2.20
N ASP A 249 56.11 -42.60 -2.17
CA ASP A 249 55.37 -43.31 -1.16
C ASP A 249 56.13 -43.42 0.17
N THR A 250 55.44 -43.45 1.30
CA THR A 250 55.68 -44.40 2.39
C THR A 250 54.48 -44.43 3.38
N ASP A 251 54.00 -45.62 3.63
CA ASP A 251 53.00 -46.09 4.58
C ASP A 251 53.14 -45.52 6.00
N THR A 252 51.99 -45.17 6.64
CA THR A 252 51.76 -45.55 8.03
C THR A 252 50.24 -45.54 8.31
N GLN A 253 49.71 -46.74 8.64
CA GLN A 253 48.36 -47.01 9.08
C GLN A 253 48.06 -46.31 10.41
N VAL A 254 46.97 -45.60 10.49
CA VAL A 254 46.23 -45.42 11.76
C VAL A 254 44.71 -45.53 11.46
N ALA A 255 44.10 -46.46 12.18
CA ALA A 255 42.69 -46.79 12.12
C ALA A 255 41.79 -45.60 12.47
N VAL A 256 40.85 -45.31 11.61
CA VAL A 256 39.72 -44.41 11.91
C VAL A 256 38.42 -45.19 11.79
N ASN A 257 37.72 -45.24 12.91
CA ASN A 257 36.35 -45.71 13.03
C ASN A 257 35.41 -44.93 12.09
N THR A 258 34.86 -45.63 11.11
CA THR A 258 33.72 -45.13 10.33
C THR A 258 32.43 -45.65 10.95
N PRO A 259 31.41 -44.80 11.17
CA PRO A 259 30.05 -45.26 11.48
C PRO A 259 29.39 -45.87 10.23
N PRO A 260 28.43 -46.80 10.42
CA PRO A 260 27.87 -47.59 9.32
C PRO A 260 27.09 -46.72 8.32
N VAL A 261 27.39 -46.98 7.06
CA VAL A 261 26.65 -46.45 5.90
C VAL A 261 25.25 -47.04 5.94
N GLU A 262 24.28 -46.23 6.15
CA GLU A 262 22.85 -46.53 5.95
C GLU A 262 22.62 -46.81 4.45
N ALA A 263 22.05 -47.97 4.18
CA ALA A 263 21.83 -48.50 2.86
C ALA A 263 20.97 -47.54 2.03
N ALA A 264 21.51 -47.10 0.90
CA ALA A 264 20.78 -46.35 -0.10
C ALA A 264 19.57 -47.18 -0.58
N THR A 265 18.36 -46.66 -0.31
CA THR A 265 17.13 -47.11 -0.93
C THR A 265 17.26 -47.02 -2.46
N PRO A 266 16.92 -48.05 -3.21
CA PRO A 266 17.00 -47.97 -4.67
C PRO A 266 16.02 -46.94 -5.19
N ARG A 267 16.55 -46.05 -6.00
CA ARG A 267 15.80 -45.08 -6.81
C ARG A 267 14.70 -45.85 -7.57
N PRO A 268 13.42 -45.43 -7.47
CA PRO A 268 12.36 -46.09 -8.25
C PRO A 268 12.68 -45.90 -9.74
N THR A 269 12.74 -46.98 -10.43
CA THR A 269 12.75 -47.07 -11.89
C THR A 269 11.56 -46.26 -12.44
N PRO A 270 11.73 -45.40 -13.43
CA PRO A 270 10.60 -44.67 -13.99
C PRO A 270 9.62 -45.70 -14.59
N THR A 271 8.43 -45.76 -14.00
CA THR A 271 7.27 -46.45 -14.58
C THR A 271 7.08 -45.92 -15.98
N PRO A 272 6.95 -46.78 -17.01
CA PRO A 272 6.68 -46.28 -18.35
C PRO A 272 5.35 -45.55 -18.33
N THR A 273 5.40 -44.27 -18.63
CA THR A 273 4.21 -43.45 -18.91
C THR A 273 3.37 -44.18 -19.94
N PRO A 274 2.08 -44.44 -19.69
CA PRO A 274 1.23 -45.02 -20.72
C PRO A 274 1.29 -44.13 -21.91
N ALA A 275 1.67 -44.67 -23.05
CA ALA A 275 1.68 -44.02 -24.33
C ALA A 275 0.34 -43.33 -24.52
N ARG A 276 0.37 -41.99 -24.59
CA ARG A 276 -0.75 -41.20 -25.03
C ARG A 276 -1.29 -41.86 -26.29
N PRO A 277 -2.58 -42.16 -26.40
CA PRO A 277 -3.12 -42.73 -27.61
C PRO A 277 -2.71 -41.73 -28.74
N ARG A 278 -1.98 -42.24 -29.71
CA ARG A 278 -1.82 -41.54 -31.00
C ARG A 278 -3.21 -41.13 -31.39
N GLN A 279 -3.47 -39.82 -31.39
CA GLN A 279 -4.57 -39.27 -32.16
C GLN A 279 -4.33 -39.82 -33.59
N GLN A 280 -5.04 -40.84 -33.92
CA GLN A 280 -5.28 -41.16 -35.31
C GLN A 280 -5.78 -39.85 -35.89
N THR A 281 -4.99 -39.26 -36.75
CA THR A 281 -5.45 -38.23 -37.66
C THR A 281 -6.71 -38.86 -38.28
N ALA A 282 -7.85 -38.32 -37.87
CA ALA A 282 -9.11 -38.71 -38.47
C ALA A 282 -8.88 -38.55 -39.97
N ARG A 283 -8.81 -39.68 -40.64
CA ARG A 283 -8.95 -39.75 -42.07
C ARG A 283 -10.15 -38.87 -42.38
N PRO A 284 -10.08 -37.90 -43.28
CA PRO A 284 -11.26 -37.10 -43.62
C PRO A 284 -12.36 -38.09 -43.99
N THR A 285 -13.47 -38.00 -43.25
CA THR A 285 -14.69 -38.74 -43.54
C THR A 285 -14.97 -38.48 -45.00
N PRO A 286 -15.08 -39.51 -45.84
CA PRO A 286 -15.42 -39.27 -47.23
C PRO A 286 -16.75 -38.50 -47.26
N LEU A 287 -16.78 -37.40 -48.01
CA LEU A 287 -18.02 -36.71 -48.33
C LEU A 287 -19.09 -37.76 -48.59
N PRO A 288 -20.32 -37.61 -48.07
CA PRO A 288 -21.38 -38.51 -48.44
C PRO A 288 -21.44 -38.51 -49.97
N THR A 289 -21.10 -39.65 -50.50
CA THR A 289 -21.31 -39.95 -51.96
C THR A 289 -22.72 -39.49 -52.28
N PRO A 290 -22.96 -38.66 -53.29
CA PRO A 290 -24.32 -38.39 -53.73
C PRO A 290 -25.01 -39.72 -53.97
N LEU A 291 -26.18 -39.88 -53.35
CA LEU A 291 -27.05 -41.02 -53.63
C LEU A 291 -27.21 -41.07 -55.12
N VAL A 292 -26.52 -42.02 -55.71
CA VAL A 292 -26.81 -42.38 -57.08
C VAL A 292 -28.20 -43.00 -57.02
N VAL A 293 -29.21 -42.20 -57.33
CA VAL A 293 -30.54 -42.70 -57.65
C VAL A 293 -30.31 -43.59 -58.81
N ALA A 294 -30.46 -44.91 -58.62
CA ALA A 294 -30.40 -45.89 -59.65
C ALA A 294 -31.33 -45.43 -60.80
N ARG A 295 -30.68 -45.18 -61.90
CA ARG A 295 -31.40 -44.97 -63.16
C ARG A 295 -32.24 -46.25 -63.39
N ALA A 296 -33.54 -46.16 -63.12
CA ALA A 296 -34.45 -47.19 -63.55
C ALA A 296 -34.36 -47.25 -65.04
N GLU A 297 -33.88 -48.35 -65.52
CA GLU A 297 -34.03 -48.68 -67.00
C GLU A 297 -35.50 -48.64 -67.36
N PRO A 298 -35.86 -48.05 -68.51
CA PRO A 298 -37.23 -47.99 -68.86
C PRO A 298 -37.66 -49.40 -69.30
N ASN A 299 -38.55 -49.95 -68.48
CA ASN A 299 -39.27 -51.17 -68.89
C ASN A 299 -40.15 -50.76 -70.05
N GLU A 300 -39.82 -51.25 -71.21
CA GLU A 300 -40.67 -51.21 -72.40
C GLU A 300 -41.93 -51.98 -72.12
N SER A 301 -43.00 -51.33 -71.80
CA SER A 301 -44.33 -51.78 -72.15
C SER A 301 -45.04 -50.72 -72.96
N VAL A 302 -44.87 -50.89 -74.23
CA VAL A 302 -45.63 -50.22 -75.25
C VAL A 302 -47.09 -50.60 -75.08
N THR A 303 -47.90 -49.68 -74.56
CA THR A 303 -49.36 -49.74 -74.82
C THR A 303 -49.66 -48.47 -75.57
N SER A 304 -49.73 -48.67 -76.84
CA SER A 304 -50.22 -47.66 -77.84
C SER A 304 -51.63 -47.25 -77.54
N ALA A 305 -51.81 -46.06 -76.96
CA ALA A 305 -53.08 -45.39 -77.07
C ALA A 305 -53.20 -44.72 -78.48
N PRO A 306 -54.31 -44.81 -79.08
CA PRO A 306 -54.46 -44.29 -80.49
C PRO A 306 -54.29 -42.77 -80.48
N PRO A 307 -53.71 -42.20 -81.49
CA PRO A 307 -53.55 -40.74 -81.62
C PRO A 307 -54.90 -40.08 -81.67
N ILE A 308 -55.13 -39.12 -80.75
CA ILE A 308 -56.27 -38.20 -80.96
C ILE A 308 -55.90 -37.30 -82.13
N VAL A 309 -56.50 -37.68 -83.30
CA VAL A 309 -56.49 -36.83 -84.48
C VAL A 309 -57.41 -35.65 -84.22
N ASN A 310 -56.95 -34.49 -83.87
CA ASN A 310 -57.64 -33.23 -84.00
C ASN A 310 -57.61 -32.85 -85.48
N SER A 311 -58.71 -33.03 -86.13
CA SER A 311 -58.95 -32.58 -87.53
C SER A 311 -58.76 -31.05 -87.61
N ALA A 312 -57.68 -30.65 -88.18
CA ALA A 312 -57.39 -29.23 -88.50
C ALA A 312 -58.37 -28.88 -89.66
N PRO A 313 -58.87 -27.63 -89.77
CA PRO A 313 -59.64 -27.18 -90.85
C PRO A 313 -58.85 -27.27 -92.13
N SER A 314 -59.47 -27.75 -93.19
CA SER A 314 -58.93 -28.05 -94.47
C SER A 314 -58.07 -26.93 -95.09
N GLY A 315 -56.82 -27.14 -95.31
CA GLY A 315 -56.03 -26.29 -96.18
C GLY A 315 -54.50 -26.16 -95.84
N GLN A 316 -53.97 -26.73 -94.79
CA GLN A 316 -52.54 -26.74 -94.58
C GLN A 316 -52.10 -28.03 -93.88
N GLU A 317 -51.32 -28.86 -94.57
CA GLU A 317 -50.61 -30.01 -93.95
C GLU A 317 -49.51 -29.49 -93.12
N GLY A 318 -49.73 -29.45 -91.77
CA GLY A 318 -48.74 -29.07 -90.76
C GLY A 318 -48.97 -29.90 -89.53
N PHE A 319 -47.94 -30.33 -88.84
CA PHE A 319 -48.05 -30.96 -87.54
C PHE A 319 -47.75 -29.91 -86.43
N VAL A 320 -48.49 -29.90 -85.38
CA VAL A 320 -48.28 -29.02 -84.23
C VAL A 320 -47.32 -29.72 -83.24
N LEU A 321 -46.13 -29.17 -83.09
CA LEU A 321 -45.19 -29.58 -82.04
C LEU A 321 -45.26 -28.64 -80.82
N THR A 322 -45.63 -29.16 -79.72
CA THR A 322 -45.51 -28.43 -78.46
C THR A 322 -44.16 -28.73 -77.85
N VAL A 323 -43.26 -27.76 -77.76
CA VAL A 323 -41.96 -27.88 -77.12
C VAL A 323 -42.19 -27.97 -75.64
N LYS A 324 -41.80 -29.09 -74.98
CA LYS A 324 -41.85 -29.26 -73.51
C LYS A 324 -40.94 -28.23 -72.84
N GLN A 325 -41.44 -27.66 -71.76
CA GLN A 325 -40.60 -26.84 -70.88
C GLN A 325 -39.49 -27.72 -70.30
N VAL A 326 -38.25 -27.28 -70.44
CA VAL A 326 -37.06 -27.88 -69.85
C VAL A 326 -36.41 -26.82 -68.96
N PRO A 327 -36.72 -26.78 -67.64
CA PRO A 327 -36.09 -25.86 -66.76
C PRO A 327 -34.62 -26.22 -66.59
N ASN A 328 -33.76 -25.22 -66.49
CA ASN A 328 -32.36 -25.38 -66.19
C ASN A 328 -31.79 -24.02 -65.67
N LEU A 329 -30.75 -24.12 -64.87
CA LEU A 329 -30.08 -22.91 -64.34
C LEU A 329 -28.56 -23.10 -64.19
N ASN A 330 -27.88 -21.98 -64.18
CA ASN A 330 -26.48 -21.91 -63.74
C ASN A 330 -26.40 -21.01 -62.53
N LEU A 331 -25.59 -21.46 -61.54
CA LEU A 331 -25.28 -20.70 -60.32
C LEU A 331 -23.77 -20.48 -60.24
N ALA A 332 -23.33 -19.25 -60.29
CA ALA A 332 -21.89 -18.88 -60.21
C ALA A 332 -21.63 -17.93 -59.03
N LEU A 333 -20.67 -18.28 -58.17
CA LEU A 333 -20.16 -17.39 -57.14
C LEU A 333 -19.00 -16.57 -57.71
N ARG A 334 -19.02 -15.25 -57.52
CA ARG A 334 -17.91 -14.37 -57.94
C ARG A 334 -16.65 -14.67 -57.17
N ASN A 335 -16.77 -14.89 -55.86
CA ASN A 335 -15.73 -15.30 -54.95
C ASN A 335 -16.24 -16.46 -54.09
N ALA A 336 -15.59 -17.61 -54.11
CA ALA A 336 -15.98 -18.78 -53.33
C ALA A 336 -15.45 -18.69 -51.88
N THR A 337 -14.53 -17.76 -51.56
CA THR A 337 -13.95 -17.58 -50.24
C THR A 337 -14.05 -16.12 -49.82
N LEU A 338 -14.44 -15.90 -48.57
CA LEU A 338 -14.44 -14.58 -47.92
C LEU A 338 -13.58 -14.61 -46.65
N ALA A 339 -12.91 -13.51 -46.40
CA ALA A 339 -12.27 -13.24 -45.09
C ALA A 339 -13.02 -12.09 -44.43
N ALA A 340 -13.38 -12.25 -43.16
CA ALA A 340 -14.14 -11.22 -42.43
C ALA A 340 -13.86 -11.26 -40.90
N SER A 341 -14.01 -10.12 -40.29
CA SER A 341 -13.78 -9.98 -38.83
C SER A 341 -15.05 -10.33 -38.02
N PRO A 342 -14.91 -10.75 -36.76
CA PRO A 342 -16.02 -10.93 -35.83
C PRO A 342 -16.93 -9.69 -35.79
N GLY A 343 -18.24 -9.90 -35.81
CA GLY A 343 -19.23 -8.82 -35.86
C GLY A 343 -19.44 -8.15 -37.21
N GLN A 344 -18.57 -8.37 -38.19
CA GLN A 344 -18.65 -7.74 -39.52
C GLN A 344 -19.78 -8.34 -40.35
N ALA A 345 -20.51 -7.47 -41.05
CA ALA A 345 -21.40 -7.86 -42.12
C ALA A 345 -20.66 -7.87 -43.44
N VAL A 346 -20.77 -8.96 -44.19
CA VAL A 346 -20.13 -9.12 -45.50
C VAL A 346 -21.14 -9.60 -46.52
N GLN A 347 -20.88 -9.32 -47.78
CA GLN A 347 -21.74 -9.71 -48.92
C GLN A 347 -20.95 -10.63 -49.84
N MET A 348 -21.60 -11.71 -50.27
CA MET A 348 -21.08 -12.62 -51.28
C MET A 348 -21.92 -12.48 -52.54
N PRO A 349 -21.37 -11.88 -53.60
CA PRO A 349 -22.10 -11.77 -54.89
C PRO A 349 -22.17 -13.11 -55.60
N LEU A 350 -23.35 -13.45 -56.07
CA LEU A 350 -23.63 -14.64 -56.87
C LEU A 350 -24.50 -14.27 -58.09
N THR A 351 -24.34 -15.00 -59.13
CA THR A 351 -25.13 -14.83 -60.42
C THR A 351 -25.96 -16.06 -60.68
N VAL A 352 -27.24 -15.85 -60.76
CA VAL A 352 -28.20 -16.87 -61.18
C VAL A 352 -28.58 -16.62 -62.65
N THR A 353 -28.42 -17.64 -63.51
CA THR A 353 -28.72 -17.57 -64.96
C THR A 353 -29.77 -18.57 -65.27
N ASN A 354 -30.84 -18.13 -65.94
CA ASN A 354 -31.81 -19.08 -66.45
C ASN A 354 -31.28 -19.68 -67.77
N THR A 355 -30.88 -20.94 -67.76
CA THR A 355 -30.43 -21.68 -68.98
C THR A 355 -31.47 -22.62 -69.46
N GLY A 356 -32.68 -22.58 -68.97
CA GLY A 356 -33.88 -23.27 -69.45
C GLY A 356 -34.42 -22.70 -70.80
N ASN A 357 -35.37 -23.29 -71.30
CA ASN A 357 -36.01 -22.90 -72.60
C ASN A 357 -37.26 -22.04 -72.41
N LYS A 358 -37.67 -21.73 -71.13
CA LYS A 358 -38.78 -20.83 -70.73
C LYS A 358 -38.35 -19.96 -69.56
N GLU A 359 -39.06 -18.92 -69.29
CA GLU A 359 -38.94 -18.10 -68.08
C GLU A 359 -39.21 -18.91 -66.84
N ASP A 360 -38.44 -18.67 -65.78
CA ASP A 360 -38.52 -19.41 -64.53
C ASP A 360 -38.12 -18.52 -63.36
N GLN A 361 -38.48 -18.93 -62.14
CA GLN A 361 -38.02 -18.35 -60.87
C GLN A 361 -37.17 -19.36 -60.15
N PHE A 362 -36.19 -18.87 -59.32
CA PHE A 362 -35.26 -19.75 -58.62
C PHE A 362 -35.33 -19.47 -57.15
N ARG A 363 -35.59 -20.54 -56.36
CA ARG A 363 -35.52 -20.48 -54.89
C ARG A 363 -34.09 -20.56 -54.49
N LEU A 364 -33.67 -19.59 -53.65
CA LEU A 364 -32.34 -19.47 -53.12
C LEU A 364 -32.24 -20.11 -51.71
N GLY A 365 -31.12 -20.73 -51.39
CA GLY A 365 -30.88 -21.39 -50.13
C GLY A 365 -29.39 -21.45 -49.77
N THR A 366 -29.11 -21.64 -48.49
CA THR A 366 -27.79 -21.90 -47.95
C THR A 366 -27.91 -22.77 -46.70
N ASP A 367 -26.89 -23.58 -46.39
CA ASP A 367 -26.77 -24.35 -45.18
C ASP A 367 -25.98 -23.63 -44.05
N LEU A 368 -25.69 -22.30 -44.27
CA LEU A 368 -25.01 -21.51 -43.29
C LEU A 368 -25.89 -21.39 -42.01
N PRO A 369 -25.37 -21.68 -40.79
CA PRO A 369 -26.13 -21.60 -39.56
C PRO A 369 -26.81 -20.24 -39.33
N ALA A 370 -27.94 -20.24 -38.61
CA ALA A 370 -28.70 -19.03 -38.31
C ALA A 370 -27.92 -17.98 -37.54
N GLU A 371 -26.86 -18.37 -36.79
CA GLU A 371 -25.96 -17.46 -36.06
C GLU A 371 -25.22 -16.49 -36.99
N PHE A 372 -25.04 -16.86 -38.30
CA PHE A 372 -24.48 -16.00 -39.33
C PHE A 372 -25.52 -15.10 -39.97
N GLN A 373 -26.78 -15.17 -39.58
CA GLN A 373 -27.90 -14.37 -40.09
C GLN A 373 -27.96 -14.29 -41.63
N PRO A 374 -27.86 -15.41 -42.36
CA PRO A 374 -27.81 -15.38 -43.83
C PRO A 374 -29.12 -14.86 -44.43
N THR A 375 -29.02 -13.87 -45.32
CA THR A 375 -30.15 -13.35 -46.10
C THR A 375 -29.72 -13.10 -47.53
N PHE A 376 -30.64 -13.26 -48.49
CA PHE A 376 -30.38 -12.92 -49.90
C PHE A 376 -31.02 -11.57 -50.21
N SER A 377 -30.35 -10.73 -50.96
CA SER A 377 -30.87 -9.43 -51.44
C SER A 377 -30.53 -9.21 -52.92
N LEU A 378 -31.24 -8.29 -53.58
CA LEU A 378 -31.00 -7.93 -54.97
C LEU A 378 -30.11 -6.69 -55.05
N ALA A 379 -29.24 -6.66 -56.05
CA ALA A 379 -28.57 -5.44 -56.48
C ALA A 379 -29.54 -4.63 -57.36
N SER A 380 -29.83 -3.37 -57.02
CA SER A 380 -30.58 -2.46 -57.87
C SER A 380 -29.67 -1.31 -58.31
N GLY A 381 -29.34 -1.26 -59.60
CA GLY A 381 -28.53 -0.20 -60.18
C GLY A 381 -27.14 -0.01 -59.52
N GLY A 382 -26.52 -1.11 -59.04
CA GLY A 382 -25.21 -1.11 -58.36
C GLY A 382 -25.28 -0.93 -56.87
N GLN A 383 -26.48 -0.79 -56.28
CA GLN A 383 -26.68 -0.76 -54.83
C GLN A 383 -27.57 -1.93 -54.39
N ASP A 384 -27.22 -2.50 -53.23
CA ASP A 384 -28.04 -3.51 -52.56
C ASP A 384 -29.34 -2.85 -52.07
N THR A 385 -30.48 -3.39 -52.40
CA THR A 385 -31.78 -2.89 -51.93
C THR A 385 -32.04 -3.23 -50.46
N GLY A 386 -31.23 -4.13 -49.87
CA GLY A 386 -31.33 -4.57 -48.46
C GLY A 386 -32.59 -5.37 -48.13
N LEU A 387 -33.50 -5.58 -49.08
CA LEU A 387 -34.73 -6.33 -48.86
C LEU A 387 -34.46 -7.84 -49.02
N PRO A 388 -34.78 -8.68 -48.03
CA PRO A 388 -34.56 -10.12 -48.10
C PRO A 388 -35.47 -10.73 -49.16
N ILE A 389 -34.90 -11.63 -50.01
CA ILE A 389 -35.66 -12.45 -50.97
C ILE A 389 -35.35 -13.92 -50.67
N LEU A 390 -36.35 -14.78 -50.97
CA LEU A 390 -36.20 -16.25 -50.95
C LEU A 390 -36.29 -16.84 -52.37
N VAL A 391 -36.89 -16.09 -53.29
CA VAL A 391 -37.09 -16.47 -54.63
C VAL A 391 -36.70 -15.30 -55.54
N THR A 392 -36.04 -15.58 -56.67
CA THR A 392 -35.70 -14.55 -57.65
C THR A 392 -36.97 -13.99 -58.32
N PRO A 393 -36.95 -12.78 -58.88
CA PRO A 393 -37.90 -12.37 -59.91
C PRO A 393 -37.92 -13.36 -61.06
N GLN A 394 -38.94 -13.31 -61.92
CA GLN A 394 -39.04 -14.11 -63.09
C GLN A 394 -37.91 -13.75 -64.07
N LEU A 395 -37.10 -14.75 -64.46
CA LEU A 395 -35.96 -14.58 -65.37
C LEU A 395 -36.33 -15.18 -66.76
N ALA A 396 -36.24 -14.39 -67.80
CA ALA A 396 -36.36 -14.83 -69.16
C ALA A 396 -35.22 -15.80 -69.57
N ARG A 397 -35.38 -16.56 -70.55
CA ARG A 397 -34.34 -17.47 -71.07
C ARG A 397 -33.04 -16.69 -71.38
N GLY A 398 -31.91 -17.17 -70.79
CA GLY A 398 -30.58 -16.57 -70.90
C GLY A 398 -30.35 -15.33 -70.05
N GLN A 399 -31.36 -14.90 -69.30
CA GLN A 399 -31.21 -13.73 -68.37
C GLN A 399 -30.35 -14.08 -67.15
N ASN A 400 -29.46 -13.15 -66.81
CA ASN A 400 -28.63 -13.20 -65.61
C ASN A 400 -29.20 -12.27 -64.54
N LEU A 401 -29.15 -12.69 -63.26
CA LEU A 401 -29.52 -11.88 -62.12
C LEU A 401 -28.37 -11.94 -61.11
N GLU A 402 -27.88 -10.76 -60.70
CA GLU A 402 -26.96 -10.64 -59.61
C GLU A 402 -27.71 -10.57 -58.27
N VAL A 403 -27.33 -11.42 -57.34
CA VAL A 403 -27.88 -11.53 -55.97
C VAL A 403 -26.77 -11.48 -55.00
N PHE A 404 -26.98 -10.88 -53.84
CA PHE A 404 -26.03 -10.87 -52.73
C PHE A 404 -26.51 -11.82 -51.62
N LEU A 405 -25.63 -12.71 -51.15
CA LEU A 405 -25.78 -13.41 -49.88
C LEU A 405 -25.13 -12.54 -48.80
N ASN A 406 -25.97 -11.94 -47.95
CA ASN A 406 -25.52 -11.15 -46.80
C ASN A 406 -25.25 -12.08 -45.65
N ILE A 407 -24.12 -11.92 -44.97
CA ILE A 407 -23.65 -12.77 -43.90
C ILE A 407 -23.11 -11.88 -42.80
N ARG A 408 -23.51 -12.11 -41.55
CA ARG A 408 -22.94 -11.46 -40.38
C ARG A 408 -22.09 -12.47 -39.58
N ILE A 409 -20.83 -12.16 -39.39
CA ILE A 409 -19.91 -13.01 -38.57
C ILE A 409 -20.28 -12.88 -37.10
N PRO A 410 -20.50 -13.99 -36.35
CA PRO A 410 -20.76 -13.91 -34.93
C PRO A 410 -19.61 -13.22 -34.20
N GLU A 411 -19.93 -12.36 -33.22
CA GLU A 411 -18.94 -11.57 -32.47
C GLU A 411 -17.94 -12.44 -31.69
N ALA A 412 -18.35 -13.64 -31.27
CA ALA A 412 -17.52 -14.58 -30.52
C ALA A 412 -16.68 -15.51 -31.41
N SER A 413 -16.66 -15.32 -32.75
CA SER A 413 -15.89 -16.19 -33.64
C SER A 413 -14.38 -16.01 -33.43
N PRO A 414 -13.62 -17.10 -33.12
CA PRO A 414 -12.19 -17.03 -32.93
C PRO A 414 -11.42 -16.80 -34.21
N ASP A 415 -10.24 -16.20 -34.11
CA ASP A 415 -9.33 -16.00 -35.23
C ASP A 415 -8.96 -17.33 -35.91
N GLY A 416 -8.89 -17.33 -37.21
CA GLY A 416 -8.57 -18.52 -38.02
C GLY A 416 -9.69 -19.54 -38.15
N GLN A 417 -10.87 -19.31 -37.57
CA GLN A 417 -12.02 -20.20 -37.74
C GLN A 417 -12.43 -20.23 -39.20
N GLN A 418 -12.55 -21.43 -39.78
CA GLN A 418 -13.05 -21.63 -41.14
C GLN A 418 -14.41 -22.29 -41.10
N ARG A 419 -15.34 -21.76 -41.90
CA ARG A 419 -16.67 -22.34 -42.10
C ARG A 419 -16.92 -22.52 -43.56
N ALA A 420 -16.95 -23.79 -44.00
CA ALA A 420 -17.43 -24.18 -45.31
C ALA A 420 -18.96 -24.26 -45.29
N PHE A 421 -19.59 -23.82 -46.38
CA PHE A 421 -21.03 -23.87 -46.58
C PHE A 421 -21.37 -23.98 -48.06
N ILE A 422 -22.64 -24.31 -48.36
CA ILE A 422 -23.14 -24.32 -49.70
C ILE A 422 -24.15 -23.20 -49.94
N VAL A 423 -24.18 -22.75 -51.17
CA VAL A 423 -25.23 -21.85 -51.68
C VAL A 423 -25.97 -22.62 -52.82
N SER A 424 -27.29 -22.63 -52.80
CA SER A 424 -28.12 -23.33 -53.72
C SER A 424 -29.15 -22.47 -54.43
N ALA A 425 -29.48 -22.83 -55.63
CA ALA A 425 -30.63 -22.28 -56.38
C ALA A 425 -31.39 -23.43 -57.01
N ALA A 426 -32.70 -23.46 -56.83
CA ALA A 426 -33.59 -24.50 -57.36
C ALA A 426 -34.72 -23.87 -58.23
N SER A 427 -35.00 -24.44 -59.37
CA SER A 427 -36.11 -24.02 -60.24
C SER A 427 -37.47 -24.14 -59.55
N GLN A 428 -38.31 -23.13 -59.66
CA GLN A 428 -39.67 -23.19 -59.11
C GLN A 428 -40.58 -24.01 -60.02
N SER A 429 -40.24 -24.18 -61.32
CA SER A 429 -40.98 -25.00 -62.32
C SER A 429 -40.67 -26.48 -62.10
N ASP A 430 -39.50 -26.85 -61.59
CA ASP A 430 -39.12 -28.24 -61.29
C ASP A 430 -38.04 -28.21 -60.18
N TYR A 431 -38.44 -28.53 -58.97
CA TYR A 431 -37.55 -28.54 -57.83
C TYR A 431 -36.39 -29.52 -57.85
N GLN A 432 -36.43 -30.52 -58.74
CA GLN A 432 -35.34 -31.46 -58.96
C GLN A 432 -34.18 -30.82 -59.74
N ILE A 433 -34.42 -29.71 -60.39
CA ILE A 433 -33.42 -28.93 -61.14
C ILE A 433 -32.82 -27.93 -60.12
N GLN A 434 -31.73 -28.33 -59.46
CA GLN A 434 -31.01 -27.54 -58.51
C GLN A 434 -29.53 -27.42 -58.90
N ARG A 435 -28.90 -26.29 -58.57
CA ARG A 435 -27.44 -26.11 -58.59
C ARG A 435 -26.98 -25.70 -57.26
N VAL A 436 -25.81 -26.22 -56.84
CA VAL A 436 -25.14 -25.91 -55.60
C VAL A 436 -23.71 -25.41 -55.88
N SER A 437 -23.26 -24.48 -55.12
CA SER A 437 -21.88 -23.97 -55.15
C SER A 437 -21.30 -23.94 -53.74
N ASN A 438 -20.06 -24.43 -53.61
CA ASN A 438 -19.35 -24.42 -52.34
C ASN A 438 -18.73 -23.08 -52.07
N ALA A 439 -18.81 -22.62 -50.82
CA ALA A 439 -18.21 -21.40 -50.35
C ALA A 439 -17.55 -21.62 -48.97
N ALA A 440 -16.69 -20.73 -48.60
CA ALA A 440 -16.05 -20.73 -47.26
C ALA A 440 -15.83 -19.33 -46.74
N ILE A 441 -16.00 -19.18 -45.44
CA ILE A 441 -15.63 -17.98 -44.69
C ILE A 441 -14.43 -18.31 -43.78
N THR A 442 -13.43 -17.44 -43.76
CA THR A 442 -12.31 -17.48 -42.80
C THR A 442 -12.41 -16.25 -41.90
N VAL A 443 -12.54 -16.48 -40.64
CA VAL A 443 -12.52 -15.39 -39.64
C VAL A 443 -11.10 -14.89 -39.49
N VAL A 444 -10.93 -13.58 -39.63
CA VAL A 444 -9.66 -12.87 -39.44
C VAL A 444 -9.84 -11.88 -38.28
N ALA A 445 -9.17 -12.12 -37.18
CA ALA A 445 -9.29 -11.29 -36.00
C ALA A 445 -7.93 -10.89 -35.44
N ALA A 446 -7.89 -9.77 -34.77
CA ALA A 446 -6.78 -9.44 -33.92
C ALA A 446 -6.83 -10.31 -32.64
N ALA A 447 -5.67 -10.63 -32.06
CA ALA A 447 -5.58 -11.32 -30.79
C ALA A 447 -4.34 -10.79 -30.04
N LEU A 448 -4.53 -10.04 -28.97
CA LEU A 448 -3.41 -9.49 -28.22
C LEU A 448 -3.01 -10.45 -27.10
N ALA A 449 -1.72 -10.71 -26.99
CA ALA A 449 -1.08 -11.45 -25.91
C ALA A 449 -0.02 -10.59 -25.25
N GLY A 450 -0.07 -10.48 -23.92
CA GLY A 450 0.92 -9.78 -23.11
C GLY A 450 1.78 -10.76 -22.34
N SER A 451 3.04 -10.41 -22.20
CA SER A 451 3.98 -11.10 -21.30
C SER A 451 4.89 -10.08 -20.64
N SER A 452 5.45 -10.44 -19.51
CA SER A 452 6.32 -9.54 -18.78
C SER A 452 7.45 -10.32 -18.09
N GLY A 453 8.65 -9.76 -18.07
CA GLY A 453 9.84 -10.34 -17.46
C GLY A 453 10.59 -9.32 -16.60
N VAL A 454 11.44 -9.80 -15.69
CA VAL A 454 12.29 -8.97 -14.83
C VAL A 454 13.74 -9.37 -14.94
N THR A 455 14.65 -8.43 -14.68
CA THR A 455 16.10 -8.65 -14.71
C THR A 455 16.64 -9.34 -13.45
N ARG A 456 15.83 -9.44 -12.38
CA ARG A 456 16.21 -9.98 -11.07
C ARG A 456 15.07 -10.76 -10.44
N GLU A 457 15.40 -11.78 -9.67
CA GLU A 457 14.42 -12.58 -8.91
C GLU A 457 14.11 -11.98 -7.53
N SER A 458 14.98 -11.09 -7.03
CA SER A 458 14.82 -10.43 -5.73
C SER A 458 15.34 -9.00 -5.74
N VAL A 459 14.80 -8.16 -4.86
CA VAL A 459 15.13 -6.75 -4.68
C VAL A 459 15.07 -6.37 -3.20
N GLN A 460 15.95 -5.46 -2.75
CA GLN A 460 15.86 -4.91 -1.40
C GLN A 460 14.89 -3.70 -1.37
N PRO A 461 14.24 -3.42 -0.22
CA PRO A 461 13.47 -2.19 -0.05
C PRO A 461 14.29 -0.94 -0.41
N GLY A 462 13.73 -0.08 -1.26
CA GLY A 462 14.39 1.12 -1.79
C GLY A 462 15.27 0.88 -3.04
N GLU A 463 15.54 -0.36 -3.42
CA GLU A 463 16.34 -0.71 -4.61
C GLU A 463 15.51 -0.64 -5.88
N THR A 464 16.17 -0.32 -6.99
CA THR A 464 15.55 -0.27 -8.32
C THR A 464 15.87 -1.53 -9.13
N PHE A 465 14.93 -1.90 -10.01
CA PHE A 465 15.07 -2.98 -10.97
C PHE A 465 14.30 -2.68 -12.24
N THR A 466 14.53 -3.48 -13.28
CA THR A 466 13.90 -3.29 -14.59
C THR A 466 12.93 -4.42 -14.89
N GLN A 467 11.74 -4.07 -15.34
CA GLN A 467 10.73 -4.94 -15.92
C GLN A 467 10.59 -4.65 -17.40
N THR A 468 10.49 -5.69 -18.22
CA THR A 468 10.17 -5.57 -19.65
C THR A 468 8.76 -6.13 -19.86
N ILE A 469 7.88 -5.34 -20.46
CA ILE A 469 6.53 -5.72 -20.85
C ILE A 469 6.55 -5.88 -22.37
N SER A 470 6.15 -7.04 -22.88
CA SER A 470 6.04 -7.33 -24.31
C SER A 470 4.59 -7.59 -24.68
N VAL A 471 4.07 -6.86 -25.65
CA VAL A 471 2.72 -7.02 -26.19
C VAL A 471 2.82 -7.44 -27.65
N ARG A 472 2.17 -8.55 -28.01
CA ARG A 472 2.19 -9.12 -29.33
C ARG A 472 0.78 -9.33 -29.87
N ASN A 473 0.56 -8.98 -31.13
CA ASN A 473 -0.63 -9.41 -31.85
C ASN A 473 -0.39 -10.82 -32.41
N THR A 474 -1.05 -11.81 -31.83
CA THR A 474 -0.97 -13.22 -32.25
C THR A 474 -2.02 -13.58 -33.32
N GLY A 475 -2.96 -12.66 -33.56
CA GLY A 475 -4.04 -12.84 -34.54
C GLY A 475 -3.63 -12.58 -36.00
N SER A 476 -4.50 -12.90 -36.92
CA SER A 476 -4.29 -12.77 -38.36
C SER A 476 -4.67 -11.40 -38.92
N ALA A 477 -5.44 -10.58 -38.19
CA ALA A 477 -5.77 -9.21 -38.52
C ALA A 477 -4.94 -8.19 -37.71
N SER A 478 -4.84 -6.97 -38.20
CA SER A 478 -4.22 -5.86 -37.49
C SER A 478 -5.06 -5.48 -36.25
N ALA A 479 -4.40 -5.32 -35.10
CA ALA A 479 -4.99 -4.82 -33.88
C ALA A 479 -4.85 -3.28 -33.84
N ARG A 480 -5.97 -2.60 -34.20
CA ARG A 480 -5.96 -1.14 -34.33
C ARG A 480 -6.03 -0.45 -32.97
N SER A 481 -5.36 0.68 -32.88
CA SER A 481 -5.37 1.55 -31.69
C SER A 481 -5.17 0.76 -30.40
N SER A 482 -4.13 -0.09 -30.37
CA SER A 482 -3.85 -0.95 -29.25
C SER A 482 -3.26 -0.16 -28.07
N ARG A 483 -3.61 -0.55 -26.86
CA ARG A 483 -3.04 0.00 -25.60
C ARG A 483 -2.83 -1.10 -24.58
N THR A 484 -1.95 -0.84 -23.63
CA THR A 484 -1.81 -1.63 -22.42
C THR A 484 -1.95 -0.75 -21.18
N ASP A 485 -2.77 -1.19 -20.24
CA ASP A 485 -2.91 -0.62 -18.90
C ASP A 485 -2.18 -1.57 -17.94
N PHE A 486 -1.28 -1.08 -17.12
CA PHE A 486 -0.58 -1.91 -16.13
C PHE A 486 -0.73 -1.32 -14.72
N VAL A 487 -1.31 -2.10 -13.81
CA VAL A 487 -1.48 -1.74 -12.41
C VAL A 487 -0.35 -2.38 -11.62
N PHE A 488 0.55 -1.56 -11.06
CA PHE A 488 1.64 -2.03 -10.22
C PHE A 488 1.15 -2.35 -8.81
N SER A 489 1.76 -3.38 -8.18
CA SER A 489 1.55 -3.67 -6.76
C SER A 489 1.94 -2.47 -5.89
N THR A 490 1.31 -2.36 -4.71
CA THR A 490 1.58 -1.31 -3.72
C THR A 490 3.02 -1.29 -3.21
N ASP A 491 3.74 -2.38 -3.41
CA ASP A 491 5.12 -2.52 -2.97
C ASP A 491 6.14 -1.90 -3.93
N PHE A 492 5.69 -1.41 -5.10
CA PHE A 492 6.58 -0.87 -6.13
C PHE A 492 6.14 0.51 -6.61
N GLU A 493 7.10 1.35 -6.95
CA GLU A 493 6.92 2.69 -7.51
C GLU A 493 7.54 2.76 -8.90
N LEU A 494 6.84 3.39 -9.84
CA LEU A 494 7.37 3.68 -11.17
C LEU A 494 8.39 4.82 -11.09
N VAL A 495 9.64 4.53 -11.48
CA VAL A 495 10.74 5.53 -11.54
C VAL A 495 10.84 6.12 -12.95
N SER A 496 10.84 5.26 -13.97
CA SER A 496 10.91 5.68 -15.37
C SER A 496 10.39 4.57 -16.28
N ALA A 497 10.01 4.92 -17.49
CA ALA A 497 9.64 3.97 -18.53
C ALA A 497 10.09 4.44 -19.91
N SER A 498 10.34 3.49 -20.82
CA SER A 498 10.64 3.73 -22.21
C SER A 498 9.85 2.72 -23.09
N PRO A 499 8.93 3.21 -23.96
CA PRO A 499 8.51 4.61 -24.10
C PRO A 499 7.81 5.13 -22.83
N LEU A 500 7.70 6.46 -22.71
CA LEU A 500 6.95 7.08 -21.61
C LEU A 500 5.46 6.65 -21.67
N PRO A 501 4.81 6.42 -20.51
CA PRO A 501 3.39 6.15 -20.51
C PRO A 501 2.61 7.38 -20.99
N LEU A 502 1.51 7.13 -21.68
CA LEU A 502 0.53 8.18 -22.04
C LEU A 502 -0.02 8.84 -20.78
N TYR A 503 -0.18 8.04 -19.73
CA TYR A 503 -0.68 8.47 -18.44
C TYR A 503 -0.13 7.57 -17.33
N TYR A 504 0.14 8.16 -16.17
CA TYR A 504 0.47 7.45 -14.93
C TYR A 504 -0.31 8.06 -13.77
N ASP A 505 -1.11 7.23 -13.11
CA ASP A 505 -1.83 7.59 -11.89
C ASP A 505 -1.07 7.07 -10.67
N ASN A 506 -0.44 7.97 -9.92
CA ASN A 506 0.38 7.58 -8.78
C ASN A 506 -0.44 6.95 -7.62
N PRO A 507 -1.64 7.45 -7.24
CA PRO A 507 -2.47 6.82 -6.21
C PRO A 507 -2.86 5.37 -6.53
N SER A 508 -3.36 5.08 -7.72
CA SER A 508 -3.74 3.74 -8.15
C SER A 508 -2.59 2.93 -8.73
N ARG A 509 -1.40 3.56 -8.92
CA ARG A 509 -0.22 2.97 -9.54
C ARG A 509 -0.48 2.39 -10.93
N THR A 510 -1.38 3.00 -11.67
CA THR A 510 -1.77 2.56 -13.00
C THR A 510 -1.02 3.36 -14.06
N ALA A 511 -0.28 2.67 -14.94
CA ALA A 511 0.36 3.26 -16.09
C ALA A 511 -0.32 2.78 -17.38
N ILE A 512 -0.51 3.69 -18.33
CA ILE A 512 -1.17 3.41 -19.61
C ILE A 512 -0.23 3.78 -20.75
N TRP A 513 -0.04 2.83 -21.67
CA TRP A 513 0.75 3.05 -22.88
C TRP A 513 -0.11 2.86 -24.12
N SER A 514 -0.02 3.80 -25.05
CA SER A 514 -0.49 3.60 -26.42
C SER A 514 0.57 2.81 -27.20
N LEU A 515 0.12 1.76 -27.87
CA LEU A 515 0.97 0.88 -28.68
C LEU A 515 0.81 1.15 -30.18
N GLY A 516 -0.22 1.98 -30.53
CA GLY A 516 -0.61 2.22 -31.89
C GLY A 516 -1.23 0.95 -32.54
N ASP A 517 -1.20 0.89 -33.86
CA ASP A 517 -1.62 -0.28 -34.60
C ASP A 517 -0.55 -1.37 -34.54
N LEU A 518 -0.96 -2.58 -34.24
CA LEU A 518 -0.10 -3.77 -34.22
C LEU A 518 -0.54 -4.71 -35.36
N GLU A 519 0.27 -4.74 -36.40
CA GLU A 519 0.05 -5.68 -37.52
C GLU A 519 0.07 -7.14 -37.01
N SER A 520 -0.49 -8.04 -37.83
CA SER A 520 -0.41 -9.48 -37.52
C SER A 520 1.01 -9.89 -37.18
N ARG A 521 1.18 -10.58 -36.03
CA ARG A 521 2.44 -11.07 -35.44
C ARG A 521 3.44 -10.00 -35.03
N ALA A 522 3.14 -8.71 -35.16
CA ALA A 522 3.94 -7.62 -34.65
C ALA A 522 3.96 -7.59 -33.11
N SER A 523 5.05 -7.09 -32.52
CA SER A 523 5.20 -6.89 -31.08
C SER A 523 5.70 -5.49 -30.76
N ARG A 524 5.37 -5.03 -29.54
CA ARG A 524 5.95 -3.81 -28.92
C ARG A 524 6.48 -4.16 -27.55
N GLU A 525 7.58 -3.54 -27.19
CA GLU A 525 8.22 -3.68 -25.88
C GLU A 525 8.22 -2.37 -25.14
N ILE A 526 8.00 -2.46 -23.85
CA ILE A 526 8.05 -1.35 -22.88
C ILE A 526 9.01 -1.76 -21.79
N THR A 527 10.04 -0.95 -21.58
CA THR A 527 10.98 -1.13 -20.48
C THR A 527 10.58 -0.20 -19.34
N VAL A 528 10.40 -0.74 -18.16
CA VAL A 528 9.94 -0.02 -16.97
C VAL A 528 11.00 -0.18 -15.87
N THR A 529 11.46 0.94 -15.30
CA THR A 529 12.29 0.93 -14.09
C THR A 529 11.39 1.15 -12.89
N LEU A 530 11.39 0.19 -11.99
CA LEU A 530 10.63 0.20 -10.75
C LEU A 530 11.56 0.32 -9.54
N ARG A 531 11.06 0.86 -8.44
CA ARG A 531 11.72 0.86 -7.14
C ARG A 531 10.82 0.16 -6.13
N ALA A 532 11.37 -0.79 -5.38
CA ALA A 532 10.67 -1.32 -4.21
C ALA A 532 10.52 -0.20 -3.18
N VAL A 533 9.31 0.01 -2.63
CA VAL A 533 9.11 1.08 -1.64
C VAL A 533 10.00 0.85 -0.41
N PRO A 534 10.55 1.90 0.22
CA PRO A 534 11.53 1.75 1.31
C PRO A 534 11.02 0.96 2.52
N ASN A 535 9.70 0.90 2.71
CA ASN A 535 9.02 0.18 3.78
C ASN A 535 8.26 -1.06 3.29
N ALA A 536 8.56 -1.59 2.10
CA ALA A 536 7.94 -2.79 1.58
C ALA A 536 8.16 -3.98 2.51
N LEU A 537 7.11 -4.77 2.73
CA LEU A 537 7.21 -6.01 3.50
C LEU A 537 7.98 -7.07 2.72
N SER A 538 8.71 -7.91 3.45
CA SER A 538 9.37 -9.06 2.84
C SER A 538 8.32 -10.09 2.44
N ALA A 539 8.12 -10.24 1.16
CA ALA A 539 7.18 -11.16 0.55
C ALA A 539 7.63 -11.49 -0.88
N THR A 540 7.11 -12.56 -1.44
CA THR A 540 7.21 -12.85 -2.87
C THR A 540 5.82 -12.68 -3.47
N GLY A 541 5.70 -11.86 -4.48
CA GLY A 541 4.41 -11.59 -5.11
C GLY A 541 4.56 -11.00 -6.51
N PRO A 542 3.45 -10.91 -7.25
CA PRO A 542 3.46 -10.33 -8.59
C PRO A 542 3.75 -8.84 -8.53
N ILE A 543 4.53 -8.34 -9.49
CA ILE A 543 4.83 -6.91 -9.62
C ILE A 543 3.56 -6.12 -9.92
N GLY A 544 2.61 -6.74 -10.61
CA GLY A 544 1.34 -6.12 -10.98
C GLY A 544 0.59 -6.96 -12.01
N ARG A 545 -0.43 -6.34 -12.60
CA ARG A 545 -1.28 -6.97 -13.61
C ARG A 545 -1.48 -6.01 -14.78
N GLY A 546 -1.39 -6.53 -15.99
CA GLY A 546 -1.64 -5.81 -17.23
C GLY A 546 -2.97 -6.18 -17.89
N MET A 547 -3.55 -5.21 -18.60
CA MET A 547 -4.74 -5.36 -19.42
C MET A 547 -4.46 -4.78 -20.80
N LEU A 548 -4.83 -5.53 -21.83
CA LEU A 548 -4.66 -5.17 -23.23
C LEU A 548 -6.01 -4.83 -23.85
N ARG A 549 -6.06 -3.75 -24.59
CA ARG A 549 -7.24 -3.28 -25.32
C ARG A 549 -6.86 -2.92 -26.75
N THR A 550 -7.81 -3.10 -27.67
CA THR A 550 -7.71 -2.66 -29.06
C THR A 550 -9.09 -2.34 -29.58
N ALA A 551 -9.18 -1.36 -30.48
CA ALA A 551 -10.45 -1.04 -31.16
C ALA A 551 -10.98 -2.21 -32.04
N SER A 552 -10.13 -3.17 -32.38
CA SER A 552 -10.48 -4.33 -33.19
C SER A 552 -11.19 -5.44 -32.42
N LEU A 553 -11.21 -5.41 -31.07
CA LEU A 553 -11.84 -6.42 -30.20
C LEU A 553 -12.72 -5.77 -29.15
N PRO A 554 -13.92 -6.31 -28.89
CA PRO A 554 -14.83 -5.77 -27.89
C PRO A 554 -14.40 -6.08 -26.44
N THR A 555 -13.52 -7.08 -26.25
CA THR A 555 -13.09 -7.56 -24.92
C THR A 555 -11.61 -7.34 -24.71
N ALA A 556 -11.23 -6.98 -23.47
CA ALA A 556 -9.85 -6.86 -23.05
C ALA A 556 -9.22 -8.23 -22.75
N SER A 557 -7.90 -8.34 -22.95
CA SER A 557 -7.09 -9.49 -22.53
C SER A 557 -6.22 -9.11 -21.34
N ASN A 558 -6.16 -9.98 -20.33
CA ASN A 558 -5.35 -9.75 -19.14
C ASN A 558 -4.06 -10.58 -19.19
N TYR A 559 -3.00 -10.07 -18.52
CA TYR A 559 -1.76 -10.79 -18.27
C TYR A 559 -1.17 -10.41 -16.93
N ASP A 560 -0.53 -11.36 -16.26
CA ASP A 560 0.09 -11.09 -14.96
C ASP A 560 1.55 -10.65 -15.13
N GLY A 561 1.99 -9.77 -14.24
CA GLY A 561 3.40 -9.45 -14.05
C GLY A 561 4.15 -10.61 -13.42
N PRO A 562 5.49 -10.71 -13.62
CA PRO A 562 6.30 -11.71 -12.97
C PRO A 562 6.31 -11.51 -11.46
N SER A 563 6.51 -12.59 -10.70
CA SER A 563 6.72 -12.49 -9.25
C SER A 563 8.17 -12.14 -8.95
N ILE A 564 8.35 -11.28 -7.96
CA ILE A 564 9.67 -10.91 -7.44
C ILE A 564 9.67 -11.01 -5.91
N ALA A 565 10.79 -11.41 -5.32
CA ALA A 565 10.96 -11.47 -3.89
C ALA A 565 11.49 -10.15 -3.33
N ILE A 566 10.83 -9.61 -2.30
CA ILE A 566 11.36 -8.48 -1.52
C ILE A 566 12.19 -9.05 -0.37
N GLY A 567 13.45 -8.68 -0.32
CA GLY A 567 14.42 -9.18 0.65
C GLY A 567 14.10 -8.76 2.09
N ARG A 568 14.58 -9.55 3.05
CA ARG A 568 14.46 -9.26 4.48
C ARG A 568 15.50 -8.24 4.91
N VAL A 569 15.06 -7.21 5.63
CA VAL A 569 15.93 -6.19 6.25
C VAL A 569 15.76 -6.26 7.75
N PRO A 570 16.62 -7.05 8.44
CA PRO A 570 16.55 -7.18 9.89
C PRO A 570 17.02 -5.87 10.56
N ARG A 571 16.24 -5.42 11.54
CA ARG A 571 16.54 -4.25 12.38
C ARG A 571 16.07 -4.53 13.79
N ALA A 572 16.65 -3.87 14.77
CA ALA A 572 16.24 -3.93 16.16
C ALA A 572 16.10 -2.52 16.72
N ARG A 573 15.20 -2.33 17.66
CA ARG A 573 15.10 -1.12 18.46
C ARG A 573 14.56 -1.48 19.84
N ILE A 574 15.24 -0.97 20.87
CA ILE A 574 14.78 -1.01 22.25
C ILE A 574 14.91 0.39 22.83
N ASP A 575 13.87 0.84 23.51
CA ASP A 575 13.81 2.16 24.14
C ASP A 575 13.58 1.96 25.65
N PRO A 576 14.30 2.68 26.56
CA PRO A 576 13.94 2.72 27.95
C PRO A 576 12.72 3.66 28.12
N VAL A 577 11.79 3.30 28.98
CA VAL A 577 10.68 4.21 29.32
C VAL A 577 11.17 5.32 30.28
N SER A 578 12.14 4.99 31.16
CA SER A 578 12.79 5.95 32.06
C SER A 578 14.33 5.81 31.99
N PRO A 579 15.06 6.89 31.68
CA PRO A 579 16.51 6.85 31.55
C PRO A 579 17.23 6.79 32.91
N GLY A 580 16.54 7.08 34.02
CA GLY A 580 17.09 7.03 35.39
C GLY A 580 15.99 6.92 36.43
N LEU A 581 16.33 6.27 37.56
CA LEU A 581 15.46 6.10 38.71
C LEU A 581 16.25 6.23 40.00
N THR A 582 15.69 6.92 41.02
CA THR A 582 16.21 6.96 42.37
C THR A 582 15.59 5.85 43.21
N VAL A 583 16.39 5.08 43.90
CA VAL A 583 15.99 3.87 44.63
C VAL A 583 16.60 3.89 46.06
N THR A 584 15.96 3.19 46.98
CA THR A 584 16.43 3.01 48.37
C THR A 584 17.11 1.64 48.52
N PRO A 585 18.13 1.46 49.40
CA PRO A 585 18.69 0.16 49.72
C PRO A 585 17.58 -0.82 50.14
N GLY A 586 17.55 -2.02 49.53
CA GLY A 586 16.52 -3.03 49.78
C GLY A 586 15.28 -2.93 48.86
N ASP A 587 15.19 -1.94 47.96
CA ASP A 587 14.11 -1.82 47.00
C ASP A 587 14.17 -2.99 45.99
N VAL A 588 13.00 -3.46 45.61
CA VAL A 588 12.78 -4.27 44.40
C VAL A 588 12.08 -3.39 43.42
N VAL A 589 12.76 -3.08 42.32
CA VAL A 589 12.24 -2.18 41.29
C VAL A 589 12.01 -2.89 39.97
N PHE A 590 10.97 -2.49 39.25
CA PHE A 590 10.65 -2.95 37.91
C PHE A 590 10.79 -1.77 36.98
N ILE A 591 11.65 -1.91 35.98
CA ILE A 591 12.02 -0.83 35.06
C ILE A 591 11.48 -1.20 33.68
N PRO A 592 10.53 -0.41 33.11
CA PRO A 592 9.93 -0.72 31.84
C PRO A 592 10.84 -0.35 30.67
N PHE A 593 10.87 -1.24 29.67
CA PHE A 593 11.48 -1.06 28.36
C PHE A 593 10.49 -1.43 27.27
N LEU A 594 10.73 -0.96 26.05
CA LEU A 594 9.91 -1.23 24.90
C LEU A 594 10.75 -1.71 23.73
N VAL A 595 10.61 -2.98 23.36
CA VAL A 595 11.22 -3.54 22.15
C VAL A 595 10.31 -3.26 20.97
N ARG A 596 10.86 -2.78 19.86
CA ARG A 596 10.15 -2.50 18.61
C ARG A 596 10.78 -3.28 17.47
N ASN A 597 9.91 -3.74 16.54
CA ASN A 597 10.35 -4.36 15.31
C ASN A 597 10.31 -3.37 14.14
N PRO A 598 11.41 -2.68 13.80
CA PRO A 598 11.49 -1.83 12.62
C PRO A 598 11.86 -2.60 11.35
N SER A 599 11.97 -3.94 11.40
CA SER A 599 12.20 -4.80 10.24
C SER A 599 11.01 -4.81 9.30
N ASN A 600 11.19 -5.29 8.10
CA ASN A 600 10.11 -5.45 7.12
C ASN A 600 9.47 -6.85 7.11
N TYR A 601 9.68 -7.62 8.15
CA TYR A 601 9.09 -8.96 8.36
C TYR A 601 8.91 -9.23 9.86
N VAL A 602 8.12 -10.23 10.21
CA VAL A 602 7.89 -10.67 11.59
C VAL A 602 9.19 -11.20 12.18
N GLU A 603 9.62 -10.65 13.33
CA GLU A 603 10.89 -10.98 13.97
C GLU A 603 10.71 -11.19 15.48
N SER A 604 11.56 -11.97 16.09
CA SER A 604 11.72 -12.05 17.54
C SER A 604 13.13 -11.63 17.95
N TYR A 605 13.29 -11.20 19.21
CA TYR A 605 14.54 -10.63 19.68
C TYR A 605 15.04 -11.36 20.91
N GLY A 606 16.28 -11.85 20.84
CA GLY A 606 17.02 -12.31 22.01
C GLY A 606 17.37 -11.12 22.91
N LEU A 607 17.15 -11.27 24.21
CA LEU A 607 17.32 -10.21 25.20
C LEU A 607 18.46 -10.53 26.14
N ARG A 608 19.31 -9.54 26.43
CA ARG A 608 20.44 -9.68 27.36
C ARG A 608 20.62 -8.41 28.17
N ILE A 609 20.86 -8.57 29.48
CA ILE A 609 21.28 -7.50 30.38
C ILE A 609 22.80 -7.48 30.47
N THR A 610 23.39 -6.30 30.40
CA THR A 610 24.80 -6.04 30.68
C THR A 610 24.88 -4.96 31.76
N ALA A 611 25.42 -5.31 32.94
CA ALA A 611 25.47 -4.41 34.07
C ALA A 611 26.71 -4.74 34.94
N PRO A 612 27.94 -4.38 34.49
CA PRO A 612 29.16 -4.68 35.22
C PRO A 612 29.14 -4.07 36.64
N GLY A 613 29.35 -4.90 37.64
CA GLY A 613 29.43 -4.44 39.06
C GLY A 613 28.06 -4.06 39.66
N ALA A 614 26.96 -4.22 38.92
CA ALA A 614 25.60 -3.97 39.44
C ALA A 614 24.96 -5.30 39.92
N PRO A 615 23.93 -5.23 40.78
CA PRO A 615 23.09 -6.39 41.11
C PRO A 615 22.49 -7.03 39.83
N SER A 616 22.25 -8.34 39.86
CA SER A 616 21.66 -9.05 38.71
C SER A 616 20.24 -8.55 38.42
N GLY A 617 19.94 -8.34 37.14
CA GLY A 617 18.61 -8.04 36.65
C GLY A 617 17.95 -9.28 36.01
N THR A 618 16.63 -9.37 36.06
CA THR A 618 15.81 -10.38 35.36
C THR A 618 14.76 -9.67 34.53
N LEU A 619 14.56 -10.13 33.26
CA LEU A 619 13.57 -9.57 32.35
C LEU A 619 12.28 -10.37 32.41
N TYR A 620 11.15 -9.68 32.44
CA TYR A 620 9.79 -10.23 32.41
C TYR A 620 9.02 -9.64 31.22
N ALA A 621 8.11 -10.42 30.66
CA ALA A 621 7.17 -9.91 29.69
C ALA A 621 6.11 -9.08 30.42
N ASP A 622 5.92 -7.83 30.04
CA ASP A 622 4.80 -7.01 30.49
C ASP A 622 3.63 -7.26 29.52
N THR A 623 2.82 -8.29 29.88
CA THR A 623 1.81 -8.84 28.95
C THR A 623 0.58 -7.95 28.75
N ASN A 624 0.30 -7.09 29.73
CA ASN A 624 -0.81 -6.14 29.71
C ASN A 624 -0.35 -4.70 29.36
N GLY A 625 0.96 -4.43 29.37
CA GLY A 625 1.54 -3.15 29.02
C GLY A 625 1.32 -2.04 30.05
N ASP A 626 1.04 -2.38 31.35
CA ASP A 626 0.74 -1.40 32.40
C ASP A 626 2.01 -0.88 33.13
N GLY A 627 3.16 -1.46 32.85
CA GLY A 627 4.45 -1.10 33.46
C GLY A 627 4.61 -1.62 34.90
N GLN A 628 3.74 -2.53 35.36
CA GLN A 628 3.79 -3.14 36.68
C GLN A 628 3.86 -4.66 36.54
N HIS A 629 4.66 -5.31 37.38
CA HIS A 629 4.80 -6.76 37.33
C HIS A 629 3.64 -7.49 38.03
N GLN A 630 3.09 -8.49 37.35
CA GLN A 630 2.11 -9.41 37.88
C GLN A 630 2.65 -10.84 37.97
N GLU A 631 2.08 -11.67 38.88
CA GLU A 631 2.56 -13.05 39.10
C GLU A 631 2.43 -13.97 37.85
N ASN A 632 1.52 -13.65 36.94
CA ASN A 632 1.32 -14.40 35.70
C ASN A 632 2.27 -13.97 34.57
N GLU A 633 3.11 -12.99 34.79
CA GLU A 633 4.07 -12.53 33.80
C GLU A 633 5.37 -13.35 33.86
N PRO A 634 5.73 -14.02 32.77
CA PRO A 634 6.87 -14.92 32.75
C PRO A 634 8.19 -14.16 32.63
N SER A 635 9.24 -14.71 33.27
CA SER A 635 10.61 -14.28 32.98
C SER A 635 11.00 -14.74 31.56
N ILE A 636 11.70 -13.89 30.83
CA ILE A 636 12.04 -14.10 29.43
C ILE A 636 13.50 -13.77 29.14
N THR A 637 14.06 -14.47 28.15
CA THR A 637 15.33 -14.15 27.49
C THR A 637 15.15 -13.87 25.99
N GLN A 638 13.92 -13.95 25.49
CA GLN A 638 13.56 -13.71 24.12
C GLN A 638 12.11 -13.24 24.04
N THR A 639 11.79 -12.31 23.11
CA THR A 639 10.42 -11.88 22.85
C THR A 639 9.66 -12.95 22.05
N THR A 640 8.34 -12.90 22.09
CA THR A 640 7.50 -13.53 21.06
C THR A 640 7.74 -12.87 19.70
N GLN A 641 7.11 -13.37 18.66
CA GLN A 641 7.12 -12.75 17.34
C GLN A 641 6.46 -11.37 17.39
N ILE A 642 7.14 -10.38 16.87
CA ILE A 642 6.66 -8.99 16.80
C ILE A 642 6.42 -8.63 15.34
N ASP A 643 5.25 -8.06 15.05
CA ASP A 643 4.86 -7.65 13.71
C ASP A 643 5.81 -6.58 13.16
N PRO A 644 6.02 -6.55 11.82
CA PRO A 644 6.89 -5.58 11.19
C PRO A 644 6.33 -4.15 11.28
N ARG A 645 7.15 -3.17 10.88
CA ARG A 645 6.80 -1.75 10.82
C ARG A 645 6.47 -1.11 12.17
N GLY A 646 7.16 -1.55 13.22
CA GLY A 646 7.08 -0.94 14.55
C GLY A 646 6.10 -1.59 15.51
N GLY A 647 5.73 -2.86 15.29
CA GLY A 647 5.10 -3.68 16.32
C GLY A 647 5.94 -3.63 17.60
N GLN A 648 5.29 -3.72 18.77
CA GLN A 648 5.85 -3.43 20.07
C GLN A 648 5.73 -4.63 20.99
N PHE A 649 6.72 -4.77 21.89
CA PHE A 649 6.74 -5.75 22.96
C PHE A 649 7.22 -5.07 24.23
N PRO A 650 6.33 -4.76 25.20
CA PRO A 650 6.72 -4.19 26.48
C PRO A 650 7.34 -5.27 27.37
N LEU A 651 8.33 -4.86 28.15
CA LEU A 651 9.02 -5.73 29.11
C LEU A 651 9.46 -4.95 30.35
N LEU A 652 9.65 -5.67 31.45
CA LEU A 652 10.07 -5.15 32.74
C LEU A 652 11.42 -5.77 33.11
N MET A 653 12.35 -4.95 33.57
CA MET A 653 13.58 -5.42 34.21
C MET A 653 13.42 -5.32 35.72
N ARG A 654 13.37 -6.46 36.42
CA ARG A 654 13.39 -6.54 37.88
C ARG A 654 14.82 -6.45 38.38
N VAL A 655 15.07 -5.56 39.32
CA VAL A 655 16.33 -5.42 40.03
C VAL A 655 16.05 -5.34 41.51
N GLU A 656 16.86 -6.02 42.31
CA GLU A 656 16.82 -5.96 43.77
C GLU A 656 18.09 -5.25 44.27
N ILE A 657 17.92 -4.13 44.98
CA ILE A 657 19.01 -3.33 45.48
C ILE A 657 19.50 -3.92 46.84
N PRO A 658 20.78 -4.29 46.97
CA PRO A 658 21.29 -4.79 48.24
C PRO A 658 21.09 -3.78 49.39
N ARG A 659 20.67 -4.25 50.55
CA ARG A 659 20.44 -3.42 51.74
C ARG A 659 21.69 -2.67 52.25
N SER A 660 22.89 -3.20 51.93
CA SER A 660 24.18 -2.63 52.27
C SER A 660 24.69 -1.59 51.27
N THR A 661 23.92 -1.21 50.29
CA THR A 661 24.36 -0.28 49.25
C THR A 661 24.55 1.13 49.83
N ALA A 662 25.67 1.74 49.49
CA ALA A 662 26.00 3.07 49.94
C ALA A 662 25.17 4.17 49.26
N ASP A 663 25.00 5.29 49.97
CA ASP A 663 24.40 6.50 49.42
C ASP A 663 25.13 6.97 48.15
N ARG A 664 24.35 7.45 47.12
CA ARG A 664 24.87 7.95 45.83
C ARG A 664 25.58 6.90 44.96
N GLN A 665 25.52 5.61 45.32
CA GLN A 665 25.99 4.55 44.45
C GLN A 665 25.13 4.53 43.21
N GLN A 666 25.76 4.42 42.04
CA GLN A 666 25.06 4.32 40.73
C GLN A 666 25.28 2.96 40.13
N TYR A 667 24.23 2.40 39.54
CA TYR A 667 24.22 1.16 38.79
C TYR A 667 23.70 1.44 37.39
N ALA A 668 24.54 1.25 36.38
CA ALA A 668 24.17 1.36 35.00
C ALA A 668 23.73 -0.02 34.44
N TYR A 669 22.58 -0.09 33.82
CA TYR A 669 22.05 -1.28 33.16
C TYR A 669 21.89 -1.01 31.71
N ASN A 670 22.39 -1.91 30.87
CA ASN A 670 22.17 -1.91 29.43
C ASN A 670 21.36 -3.16 29.06
N VAL A 671 20.20 -2.98 28.47
CA VAL A 671 19.39 -4.06 27.90
C VAL A 671 19.61 -4.07 26.40
N VAL A 672 20.08 -5.21 25.89
CA VAL A 672 20.38 -5.41 24.48
C VAL A 672 19.31 -6.32 23.87
N ALA A 673 18.65 -5.84 22.82
CA ALA A 673 17.76 -6.62 21.98
C ALA A 673 18.44 -6.97 20.65
N THR A 674 18.56 -8.25 20.34
CA THR A 674 19.23 -8.76 19.12
C THR A 674 18.24 -9.57 18.31
N ALA A 675 18.07 -9.26 17.01
CA ALA A 675 17.23 -10.04 16.12
C ALA A 675 17.67 -11.50 16.07
N THR A 676 16.73 -12.43 16.19
CA THR A 676 17.04 -13.86 16.17
C THR A 676 17.50 -14.36 14.81
N SER A 677 17.06 -13.69 13.73
CA SER A 677 17.48 -14.00 12.37
C SER A 677 18.92 -13.62 12.06
N THR A 678 19.51 -12.67 12.81
CA THR A 678 20.91 -12.25 12.63
C THR A 678 21.45 -11.48 13.82
N SER A 679 22.66 -11.82 14.26
CA SER A 679 23.35 -11.09 15.33
C SER A 679 23.80 -9.66 14.94
N ARG A 680 23.74 -9.29 13.67
CA ARG A 680 24.12 -7.94 13.20
C ARG A 680 23.05 -6.88 13.47
N ALA A 681 21.81 -7.28 13.66
CA ALA A 681 20.71 -6.37 13.96
C ALA A 681 20.47 -6.38 15.48
N ALA A 682 21.16 -5.50 16.19
CA ALA A 682 21.03 -5.31 17.63
C ALA A 682 20.79 -3.84 17.96
N SER A 683 20.13 -3.60 19.08
CA SER A 683 19.91 -2.28 19.66
C SER A 683 20.06 -2.37 21.18
N GLU A 684 20.53 -1.31 21.79
CA GLU A 684 20.80 -1.21 23.22
C GLU A 684 20.04 -0.04 23.83
N ALA A 685 19.52 -0.24 25.04
CA ALA A 685 18.88 0.79 25.83
C ALA A 685 19.51 0.81 27.23
N SER A 686 19.82 1.99 27.73
CA SER A 686 20.48 2.20 28.99
C SER A 686 19.57 2.86 30.01
N THR A 687 19.70 2.44 31.28
CA THR A 687 19.09 3.10 32.44
C THR A 687 20.07 3.15 33.59
N VAL A 688 19.94 4.17 34.46
CA VAL A 688 20.83 4.33 35.63
C VAL A 688 19.98 4.38 36.90
N LEU A 689 20.26 3.50 37.82
CA LEU A 689 19.72 3.54 39.16
C LEU A 689 20.66 4.31 40.07
N THR A 690 20.19 5.35 40.77
CA THR A 690 20.94 6.10 41.75
C THR A 690 20.36 5.78 43.13
N VAL A 691 21.22 5.25 44.01
CA VAL A 691 20.79 4.88 45.36
C VAL A 691 20.77 6.12 46.25
N ALA A 692 19.67 6.31 46.95
CA ALA A 692 19.44 7.35 47.92
C ALA A 692 19.28 6.70 49.30
N ALA A 693 20.34 6.71 50.11
CA ALA A 693 20.31 6.25 51.49
C ALA A 693 20.45 7.45 52.45
N PRO A 694 19.85 7.42 53.63
CA PRO A 694 20.05 8.45 54.60
C PRO A 694 21.47 8.33 55.22
N ARG A 695 22.05 9.46 55.56
CA ARG A 695 23.34 9.54 56.25
C ARG A 695 23.28 10.64 57.32
N VAL A 696 22.84 10.26 58.53
CA VAL A 696 22.70 11.22 59.63
C VAL A 696 24.03 11.37 60.35
N ARG A 697 24.50 12.59 60.40
CA ARG A 697 25.64 13.00 61.17
C ARG A 697 25.19 13.84 62.34
N VAL A 698 25.82 13.60 63.52
CA VAL A 698 25.56 14.37 64.77
C VAL A 698 26.82 15.16 65.09
N ARG A 699 26.63 16.45 65.33
CA ARG A 699 27.71 17.39 65.71
C ARG A 699 27.29 18.06 67.00
N THR A 700 28.20 18.09 67.98
CA THR A 700 28.05 18.83 69.24
C THR A 700 28.60 20.23 69.07
N GLU A 701 27.80 21.22 69.48
CA GLU A 701 28.21 22.62 69.55
C GLU A 701 27.95 23.17 70.95
N GLN A 702 28.99 23.64 71.60
CA GLN A 702 28.91 24.30 72.93
C GLN A 702 28.40 25.74 72.77
N VAL A 703 27.43 26.12 73.59
CA VAL A 703 26.81 27.45 73.53
C VAL A 703 27.32 28.32 74.73
N THR A 704 27.82 27.70 75.82
CA THR A 704 28.31 28.41 77.01
C THR A 704 29.80 28.32 77.00
N ASP A 705 30.46 29.47 77.16
CA ASP A 705 31.96 29.62 77.14
C ASP A 705 32.57 29.48 78.51
N THR A 706 31.83 29.72 79.63
CA THR A 706 32.33 29.66 81.03
C THR A 706 31.72 28.49 81.77
N THR A 707 32.52 27.76 82.55
CA THR A 707 32.13 26.56 83.32
C THR A 707 32.74 26.58 84.78
N ALA A 708 32.09 27.29 85.68
CA ALA A 708 32.37 27.18 87.08
C ALA A 708 31.55 26.06 87.77
N PRO A 709 32.02 25.40 88.80
CA PRO A 709 31.23 24.44 89.56
C PRO A 709 29.89 25.00 90.00
N GLY A 710 28.75 24.32 89.65
CA GLY A 710 27.39 24.74 89.91
C GLY A 710 26.69 25.47 88.75
N ASP A 711 27.43 25.85 87.70
CA ASP A 711 26.88 26.55 86.54
C ASP A 711 25.93 25.72 85.67
N ILE A 712 25.08 26.41 85.00
CA ILE A 712 24.22 25.83 83.96
C ILE A 712 24.93 25.96 82.64
N ILE A 713 25.11 24.84 81.97
CA ILE A 713 25.76 24.73 80.63
C ILE A 713 24.69 24.46 79.61
N PHE A 714 24.76 25.17 78.45
CA PHE A 714 23.94 24.94 77.26
C PHE A 714 24.85 24.43 76.15
N TYR A 715 24.49 23.34 75.56
CA TYR A 715 25.06 22.87 74.31
C TYR A 715 23.97 22.30 73.43
N ARG A 716 24.29 22.14 72.15
CA ARG A 716 23.34 21.58 71.16
C ARG A 716 23.95 20.42 70.39
N LEU A 717 23.14 19.42 70.12
CA LEU A 717 23.41 18.39 69.12
C LEU A 717 22.69 18.81 67.86
N VAL A 718 23.46 18.99 66.80
CA VAL A 718 22.94 19.30 65.46
C VAL A 718 23.01 18.04 64.67
N LEU A 719 21.84 17.54 64.33
CA LEU A 719 21.65 16.39 63.42
C LEU A 719 21.55 16.92 61.98
N ILE A 720 22.30 16.35 61.06
CA ILE A 720 22.28 16.72 59.64
C ILE A 720 22.13 15.43 58.83
N ASN A 721 21.13 15.35 57.96
CA ASN A 721 21.08 14.26 57.00
C ASN A 721 21.83 14.65 55.74
N GLU A 722 23.10 14.24 55.64
CA GLU A 722 23.98 14.46 54.49
C GLU A 722 23.70 13.50 53.34
N GLY A 723 22.83 12.51 53.55
CA GLY A 723 22.47 11.49 52.57
C GLY A 723 21.38 11.95 51.60
N GLY A 724 21.19 11.17 50.52
CA GLY A 724 20.17 11.41 49.51
C GLY A 724 18.80 10.85 49.85
N GLY A 725 18.70 10.00 50.88
CA GLY A 725 17.47 9.35 51.33
C GLY A 725 16.86 9.97 52.57
N LEU A 726 15.58 9.76 52.84
CA LEU A 726 14.87 10.18 54.03
C LEU A 726 15.31 9.33 55.22
N ALA A 727 15.79 9.94 56.32
CA ALA A 727 16.04 9.28 57.56
C ALA A 727 14.76 9.26 58.42
N LYS A 728 14.38 8.10 58.96
CA LYS A 728 13.19 7.89 59.80
C LYS A 728 13.61 7.33 61.14
N ASN A 729 12.76 7.49 62.17
CA ASN A 729 12.92 6.88 63.49
C ASN A 729 14.32 7.12 64.09
N ILE A 730 14.80 8.38 63.98
CA ILE A 730 16.12 8.73 64.46
C ILE A 730 16.09 8.73 65.98
N VAL A 731 16.96 7.93 66.61
CA VAL A 731 17.14 7.84 68.06
C VAL A 731 18.51 8.30 68.37
N VAL A 732 18.65 9.36 69.18
CA VAL A 732 19.90 9.86 69.70
C VAL A 732 19.93 9.60 71.17
N SER A 733 20.97 8.92 71.63
CA SER A 733 21.20 8.64 73.06
C SER A 733 22.53 9.22 73.51
N GLU A 734 22.54 9.94 74.60
CA GLU A 734 23.72 10.52 75.22
C GLU A 734 23.88 9.99 76.62
N VAL A 735 25.12 9.71 77.05
CA VAL A 735 25.48 9.35 78.43
C VAL A 735 26.21 10.50 79.02
N LEU A 736 25.57 11.11 80.02
CA LEU A 736 26.19 12.21 80.74
C LEU A 736 27.20 11.72 81.78
N PRO A 737 28.39 12.34 81.83
CA PRO A 737 29.34 12.05 82.92
C PRO A 737 28.75 12.37 84.29
N ASP A 738 29.26 11.71 85.38
CA ASP A 738 28.79 11.94 86.81
C ASP A 738 28.79 13.36 87.26
N ALA A 739 29.61 14.20 86.69
CA ALA A 739 29.74 15.61 86.92
C ALA A 739 28.64 16.51 86.39
N LEU A 740 27.78 15.98 85.50
CA LEU A 740 26.71 16.70 84.86
C LEU A 740 25.32 16.15 85.28
N GLN A 741 24.44 17.05 85.70
CA GLN A 741 23.03 16.77 85.97
C GLN A 741 22.16 17.31 84.82
N PHE A 742 21.32 16.45 84.21
CA PHE A 742 20.32 16.88 83.26
C PHE A 742 19.30 17.83 83.89
N VAL A 743 19.04 18.98 83.30
CA VAL A 743 18.03 19.97 83.69
C VAL A 743 16.81 19.93 82.74
N ASN A 744 17.01 20.18 81.53
CA ASN A 744 15.98 20.09 80.50
C ASN A 744 16.59 20.00 79.10
N SER A 745 15.73 19.78 78.09
CA SER A 745 16.06 19.83 76.65
C SER A 745 14.92 20.38 75.81
N ASN A 746 15.24 20.94 74.65
CA ASN A 746 14.28 21.35 73.61
C ASN A 746 14.71 20.75 72.28
N PRO A 747 13.91 19.83 71.65
CA PRO A 747 12.64 19.26 72.17
C PRO A 747 12.83 18.48 73.49
N SER A 748 11.75 18.34 74.28
CA SER A 748 11.72 17.54 75.51
C SER A 748 12.09 16.08 75.24
N LEU A 749 12.61 15.38 76.25
CA LEU A 749 12.95 13.95 76.14
C LEU A 749 11.71 13.14 75.90
N ASN A 750 11.82 12.17 74.97
CA ASN A 750 10.70 11.26 74.67
C ASN A 750 10.59 10.10 75.65
N THR A 751 11.72 9.63 76.22
CA THR A 751 11.76 8.59 77.27
C THR A 751 13.07 8.61 78.02
N GLN A 752 13.03 8.30 79.30
CA GLN A 752 14.19 7.78 80.03
C GLN A 752 14.30 6.28 79.78
N ASP A 753 15.22 5.90 78.91
CA ASP A 753 15.31 4.51 78.45
C ASP A 753 16.26 3.67 79.29
N ALA A 754 16.14 3.62 80.60
CA ALA A 754 16.55 2.50 81.39
C ALA A 754 16.12 2.66 82.82
N PRO A 755 15.40 1.72 83.45
CA PRO A 755 15.20 1.71 84.88
C PRO A 755 16.56 1.50 85.52
N GLY A 756 17.16 2.58 86.12
CA GLY A 756 18.40 2.52 86.86
C GLY A 756 19.57 3.40 86.37
N ASP A 757 19.62 3.92 85.15
CA ASP A 757 20.66 4.85 84.71
C ASP A 757 20.14 6.26 84.40
N SER A 758 20.04 7.10 85.45
CA SER A 758 19.56 8.48 85.29
C SER A 758 20.48 9.38 84.48
N ARG A 759 21.61 8.86 83.99
CA ARG A 759 22.57 9.57 83.15
C ARG A 759 22.38 9.40 81.64
N ARG A 760 21.60 8.42 81.25
CA ARG A 760 21.23 8.21 79.80
C ARG A 760 20.01 9.00 79.46
N ILE A 761 20.16 9.86 78.51
CA ILE A 761 19.07 10.68 77.94
C ILE A 761 18.89 10.33 76.49
N THR A 762 17.65 10.23 76.04
CA THR A 762 17.30 9.76 74.67
C THR A 762 16.25 10.67 74.03
N TRP A 763 16.53 11.04 72.80
CA TRP A 763 15.64 11.84 71.96
C TRP A 763 15.22 10.99 70.78
N ARG A 764 13.99 11.22 70.27
CA ARG A 764 13.47 10.65 69.05
C ARG A 764 13.08 11.77 68.08
N VAL A 765 13.70 11.77 66.90
CA VAL A 765 13.32 12.65 65.80
C VAL A 765 12.59 11.78 64.77
N PRO A 766 11.30 12.07 64.47
CA PRO A 766 10.50 11.19 63.61
C PRO A 766 11.11 10.99 62.20
N GLU A 767 11.53 12.08 61.58
CA GLU A 767 12.13 12.03 60.24
C GLU A 767 13.04 13.25 59.99
N LEU A 768 13.96 13.09 59.05
CA LEU A 768 14.84 14.14 58.58
C LEU A 768 15.07 13.97 57.06
N ALA A 769 14.56 14.91 56.28
CA ALA A 769 14.73 14.88 54.85
C ALA A 769 16.19 15.08 54.39
N PRO A 770 16.56 14.77 53.18
CA PRO A 770 17.91 15.03 52.66
C PRO A 770 18.30 16.51 52.82
N ASN A 771 19.50 16.75 53.36
CA ASN A 771 20.09 18.07 53.70
C ASN A 771 19.36 18.84 54.80
N ASP A 772 18.30 18.27 55.41
CA ASP A 772 17.66 18.89 56.55
C ASP A 772 18.49 18.75 57.84
N THR A 773 18.19 19.62 58.79
CA THR A 773 18.83 19.66 60.08
C THR A 773 17.78 19.68 61.21
N ALA A 774 18.09 18.94 62.29
CA ALA A 774 17.36 19.02 63.54
C ALA A 774 18.31 19.42 64.66
N VAL A 775 17.86 20.28 65.60
CA VAL A 775 18.68 20.78 66.67
C VAL A 775 18.06 20.32 67.99
N LEU A 776 18.86 19.65 68.83
CA LEU A 776 18.54 19.28 70.17
C LEU A 776 19.31 20.22 71.11
N LEU A 777 18.65 21.19 71.75
CA LEU A 777 19.27 22.06 72.73
C LEU A 777 19.20 21.38 74.10
N ILE A 778 20.33 21.25 74.78
CA ILE A 778 20.48 20.52 76.03
C ILE A 778 20.98 21.43 77.08
N THR A 779 20.33 21.41 78.24
CA THR A 779 20.68 22.17 79.43
C THR A 779 21.11 21.20 80.53
N VAL A 780 22.32 21.31 80.99
CA VAL A 780 22.86 20.54 82.11
C VAL A 780 23.41 21.45 83.19
N ARG A 781 23.44 20.96 84.44
CA ARG A 781 24.10 21.65 85.55
C ARG A 781 25.40 20.96 85.95
N LEU A 782 26.47 21.71 86.09
CA LEU A 782 27.74 21.22 86.60
C LEU A 782 27.63 20.99 88.12
N ARG A 783 28.13 19.88 88.63
CA ARG A 783 28.14 19.66 90.08
C ARG A 783 29.02 20.68 90.78
N PRO A 784 28.58 21.18 92.00
CA PRO A 784 29.29 22.23 92.71
C PRO A 784 30.58 21.78 93.41
N ASP A 785 30.76 20.45 93.50
CA ASP A 785 31.90 19.78 94.22
C ASP A 785 33.07 19.36 93.30
N LEU A 786 33.10 19.89 92.08
CA LEU A 786 34.11 19.52 91.09
C LEU A 786 35.45 20.25 91.38
N ALA A 787 36.55 19.51 91.31
CA ALA A 787 37.92 20.09 91.35
C ALA A 787 38.24 20.83 90.04
N ALA A 788 39.07 21.82 90.08
CA ALA A 788 39.62 22.55 88.94
C ALA A 788 40.34 21.61 87.95
N ASP A 789 40.44 21.99 86.68
CA ASP A 789 41.13 21.31 85.60
C ASP A 789 40.57 19.91 85.16
N ARG A 790 39.39 19.56 85.54
CA ARG A 790 38.75 18.34 85.16
C ARG A 790 38.10 18.44 83.74
N THR A 791 38.63 17.69 82.80
CA THR A 791 38.01 17.55 81.45
C THR A 791 36.80 16.63 81.53
N LEU A 792 35.63 17.07 81.08
CA LEU A 792 34.44 16.27 80.94
C LEU A 792 34.14 15.98 79.46
N THR A 793 33.87 14.73 79.19
CA THR A 793 33.52 14.28 77.81
C THR A 793 32.18 13.60 77.86
N THR A 794 31.24 14.04 77.03
CA THR A 794 30.00 13.35 76.74
C THR A 794 30.16 12.42 75.55
N THR A 795 29.49 11.32 75.59
CA THR A 795 29.43 10.38 74.45
C THR A 795 28.01 10.19 74.00
N HIS A 796 27.77 10.33 72.71
CA HIS A 796 26.47 10.13 72.11
C HIS A 796 26.53 9.05 71.03
N THR A 797 25.43 8.32 70.96
CA THR A 797 25.19 7.30 69.89
C THR A 797 23.89 7.63 69.24
N TRP A 798 23.80 7.33 67.95
CA TRP A 798 22.58 7.52 67.23
C TRP A 798 22.34 6.36 66.28
N SER A 799 21.05 6.08 66.02
CA SER A 799 20.57 5.12 65.06
C SER A 799 19.39 5.73 64.31
N TYR A 800 19.19 5.30 63.10
CA TYR A 800 18.08 5.76 62.24
C TYR A 800 17.72 4.68 61.22
N GLN A 801 16.62 4.83 60.56
CA GLN A 801 16.15 3.92 59.49
C GLN A 801 15.95 4.67 58.19
N ASP A 802 16.06 3.97 57.08
CA ASP A 802 15.54 4.46 55.80
C ASP A 802 14.04 4.13 55.66
N THR A 803 13.48 4.41 54.47
CA THR A 803 12.07 4.14 54.15
C THR A 803 11.76 2.65 54.11
N ASN A 804 12.74 1.78 53.89
CA ASN A 804 12.63 0.31 53.86
C ASN A 804 12.90 -0.34 55.25
N GLY A 805 13.13 0.49 56.29
CA GLY A 805 13.37 0.00 57.63
C GLY A 805 14.78 -0.54 57.84
N ASN A 806 15.74 -0.34 56.92
CA ASN A 806 17.14 -0.68 57.17
C ASN A 806 17.69 0.25 58.25
N THR A 807 18.38 -0.32 59.24
CA THR A 807 18.88 0.41 60.38
C THR A 807 20.35 0.79 60.20
N TYR A 808 20.68 2.03 60.45
CA TYR A 808 22.03 2.64 60.41
C TYR A 808 22.41 3.14 61.79
N GLN A 809 23.69 3.08 62.16
CA GLN A 809 24.22 3.48 63.45
C GLN A 809 25.54 4.21 63.27
N ASN A 810 25.74 5.35 63.94
CA ASN A 810 27.01 6.09 64.12
C ASN A 810 27.90 6.09 62.83
N GLN A 811 27.34 6.51 61.71
CA GLN A 811 28.07 6.59 60.43
C GLN A 811 28.88 7.84 60.28
#